data_8d3fe6334fbded4db6d2962373a697da
#
_entry.id   8d3fe6334fbded4db6d2962373a697da
#
_cell.length_a   1.000
_cell.length_b   1.000
_cell.length_c   1.000
_cell.angle_alpha   90.00
_cell.angle_beta   90.00
_cell.angle_gamma   90.00
#
_symmetry.space_group_name_H-M   'P 1'
#
loop_
_entity.id
_entity.type
_entity.pdbx_description
1 polymer ?
#
loop_
_entity_poly.entity_id
_entity_poly.type
_entity_poly.pdbx_seq_one_letter_code
_entity_poly.pdbx_strand_id
1 'polypeptide(L)'
;MFREDFVWGVASSAYQIEGRDVDDGAGKMIWDTFTEEGHILDGKDAYVACDHIHRYKDDYKMMRLLGVKAYRFSVSWSRIMPEGTGRVNEKAITLYRDMIQEMHKNGITPYLTMYHWELPQALQDKGGWLNEEIIDWFGEYAKVIAENFSDLCEYFITLNEPECFAGLGYLSGVHAPGLRKTYQETFQIVHNALRAHGKAVINLRKYAKQPIKIGYAPTCGMAYPASDKPEDIEAARKVLFSFYNPMDNWTWNVAWFNDPVFLGRYPDNGLEQFKEYLPTITEEDMELIHQPIDFMGQNIYNGYMIRAGKDGEPEFVDRPAGFPKTAANWPVTPECLYWVVQFLYDRYRMPLYITENGMSCHDIVSADGQIHDPNRIAFLDAYLSALQKASDDGADVRGYFLWTFLDNFEWDKGYTERFGIVHVDFATQKRIAKDSAYWYQKTMESNGGNLTMNQGKKPILFFNPVLKETVWGGQRLGKEWGYEVQGDSTGECWGISANPNGDCTVREGEYTGKTLSQLWKEEPQLFGNPIGDRFPLLTKVIDAKDDLSIQVHPDDAYAMKNENGSLGKTECWYVLDCPENATLVVGHNAKTGEELRQMIAEGRWNELIREVPVKKGDFIQIEPGTVHAIKGGILLLETQQNSDITYRVYDYDRLQNGKLRELHIDKSIDVITVPAKDASDCIKDTNGLPDNSMNKLISCHYYQVWKLNVTKPYVLEAQDSYLLASVVSGEGLINGQMIQKGDHFILPAGYGQASLQGEMELILSAPADK
;
A
#
# COMPACT_ATOMS: atom_id res chain seq x y z
N MET A 1 4.14 -9.85 8.73
CA MET A 1 5.33 -10.38 8.00
C MET A 1 5.02 -11.76 7.46
N PHE A 2 5.65 -12.18 6.37
CA PHE A 2 5.44 -13.53 5.85
C PHE A 2 5.94 -14.62 6.82
N ARG A 3 5.60 -15.86 6.56
CA ARG A 3 6.07 -17.03 7.33
C ARG A 3 7.61 -17.14 7.29
N GLU A 4 8.21 -17.77 8.28
CA GLU A 4 9.68 -17.87 8.42
C GLU A 4 10.36 -18.58 7.23
N ASP A 5 9.69 -19.59 6.67
CA ASP A 5 10.17 -20.40 5.55
C ASP A 5 9.65 -19.92 4.18
N PHE A 6 9.22 -18.65 4.09
CA PHE A 6 8.74 -18.05 2.85
C PHE A 6 9.88 -17.95 1.82
N VAL A 7 9.61 -18.41 0.62
CA VAL A 7 10.60 -18.39 -0.47
C VAL A 7 10.54 -17.08 -1.23
N TRP A 8 11.60 -16.29 -1.09
CA TRP A 8 11.82 -15.09 -1.86
C TRP A 8 12.70 -15.38 -3.06
N GLY A 9 12.21 -15.11 -4.26
CA GLY A 9 12.93 -15.41 -5.48
C GLY A 9 12.75 -14.38 -6.58
N VAL A 10 13.46 -14.62 -7.67
CA VAL A 10 13.29 -13.92 -8.95
C VAL A 10 13.10 -14.96 -10.06
N ALA A 11 12.53 -14.55 -11.19
CA ALA A 11 12.25 -15.45 -12.30
C ALA A 11 12.85 -14.94 -13.61
N SER A 12 13.03 -15.85 -14.56
CA SER A 12 13.27 -15.58 -15.99
C SER A 12 12.97 -16.82 -16.83
N SER A 13 13.03 -16.70 -18.17
CA SER A 13 12.93 -17.83 -19.09
C SER A 13 14.13 -17.93 -20.02
N ALA A 14 14.43 -19.13 -20.49
CA ALA A 14 15.60 -19.42 -21.31
C ALA A 14 15.68 -18.58 -22.58
N TYR A 15 14.64 -18.61 -23.42
CA TYR A 15 14.64 -17.85 -24.68
C TYR A 15 14.85 -16.35 -24.50
N GLN A 16 14.27 -15.80 -23.45
CA GLN A 16 14.28 -14.37 -23.20
C GLN A 16 15.64 -13.83 -22.75
N ILE A 17 16.52 -14.66 -22.15
CA ILE A 17 17.78 -14.19 -21.58
C ILE A 17 19.04 -14.88 -22.07
N GLU A 18 18.96 -16.15 -22.50
CA GLU A 18 20.14 -16.99 -22.69
C GLU A 18 21.04 -16.54 -23.84
N GLY A 19 20.46 -16.22 -24.97
CA GLY A 19 21.21 -16.09 -26.20
C GLY A 19 21.57 -17.47 -26.82
N ARG A 20 22.42 -17.46 -27.85
CA ARG A 20 22.68 -18.68 -28.64
C ARG A 20 24.09 -18.66 -29.23
N ASP A 21 24.79 -19.78 -29.10
CA ASP A 21 26.05 -20.02 -29.80
C ASP A 21 25.83 -20.79 -31.11
N VAL A 22 26.55 -20.43 -32.12
CA VAL A 22 26.44 -21.08 -33.47
C VAL A 22 26.70 -22.59 -33.37
N ASP A 23 27.59 -23.02 -32.50
CA ASP A 23 28.09 -24.39 -32.39
C ASP A 23 27.59 -25.10 -31.11
N ASP A 24 26.54 -24.61 -30.43
CA ASP A 24 26.01 -25.19 -29.17
C ASP A 24 25.23 -26.49 -29.43
N GLY A 25 24.91 -26.80 -30.67
CA GLY A 25 24.16 -27.98 -31.05
C GLY A 25 22.65 -27.91 -30.79
N ALA A 26 22.13 -26.74 -30.43
CA ALA A 26 20.71 -26.51 -30.23
C ALA A 26 19.93 -26.64 -31.56
N GLY A 27 18.73 -27.20 -31.49
CA GLY A 27 17.75 -27.20 -32.56
C GLY A 27 17.06 -25.84 -32.71
N LYS A 28 16.39 -25.64 -33.85
CA LYS A 28 15.52 -24.51 -34.08
C LYS A 28 14.24 -24.66 -33.26
N MET A 29 13.71 -23.55 -32.74
CA MET A 29 12.43 -23.52 -32.02
C MET A 29 11.41 -22.61 -32.71
N ILE A 30 10.16 -22.72 -32.32
CA ILE A 30 9.07 -21.95 -32.94
C ILE A 30 9.28 -20.44 -32.86
N TRP A 31 9.91 -19.93 -31.80
CA TRP A 31 10.23 -18.50 -31.67
C TRP A 31 11.33 -18.02 -32.64
N ASP A 32 12.29 -18.88 -32.99
CA ASP A 32 13.28 -18.55 -34.03
C ASP A 32 12.58 -18.34 -35.36
N THR A 33 11.69 -19.26 -35.76
CA THR A 33 10.91 -19.15 -37.00
C THR A 33 10.02 -17.93 -36.98
N PHE A 34 9.30 -17.70 -35.92
CA PHE A 34 8.40 -16.54 -35.73
C PHE A 34 9.13 -15.20 -35.83
N THR A 35 10.34 -15.13 -35.29
CA THR A 35 11.21 -13.94 -35.37
C THR A 35 11.74 -13.72 -36.78
N GLU A 36 12.21 -14.79 -37.46
CA GLU A 36 12.70 -14.72 -38.84
C GLU A 36 11.60 -14.33 -39.81
N GLU A 37 10.36 -14.68 -39.55
CA GLU A 37 9.17 -14.27 -40.34
C GLU A 37 8.77 -12.80 -40.10
N GLY A 38 9.43 -12.10 -39.16
CA GLY A 38 9.25 -10.66 -38.94
C GLY A 38 8.06 -10.29 -38.08
N HIS A 39 7.64 -11.15 -37.13
CA HIS A 39 6.47 -10.94 -36.29
C HIS A 39 6.79 -10.18 -35.00
N ILE A 40 8.06 -9.84 -34.75
CA ILE A 40 8.46 -9.10 -33.53
C ILE A 40 8.33 -7.60 -33.76
N LEU A 41 7.73 -6.89 -32.80
CA LEU A 41 7.36 -5.47 -32.90
C LEU A 41 8.55 -4.57 -33.25
N ASP A 42 9.71 -4.77 -32.63
CA ASP A 42 10.93 -3.98 -32.87
C ASP A 42 11.84 -4.58 -33.98
N GLY A 43 11.42 -5.68 -34.57
CA GLY A 43 12.18 -6.38 -35.63
C GLY A 43 13.50 -7.00 -35.15
N LYS A 44 13.63 -7.26 -33.84
CA LYS A 44 14.82 -7.86 -33.22
C LYS A 44 14.59 -9.34 -32.93
N ASP A 45 15.69 -10.04 -32.67
CA ASP A 45 15.74 -11.44 -32.30
C ASP A 45 16.31 -11.62 -30.89
N ALA A 46 16.21 -12.84 -30.34
CA ALA A 46 16.77 -13.22 -29.05
C ALA A 46 18.10 -14.00 -29.17
N TYR A 47 18.78 -13.94 -30.31
CA TYR A 47 20.02 -14.72 -30.53
C TYR A 47 21.19 -14.28 -29.65
N VAL A 48 21.15 -13.04 -29.17
CA VAL A 48 22.04 -12.56 -28.09
C VAL A 48 21.27 -12.42 -26.78
N ALA A 49 20.09 -11.85 -26.83
CA ALA A 49 19.26 -11.56 -25.65
C ALA A 49 20.06 -10.83 -24.56
N CYS A 50 20.20 -11.47 -23.37
CA CYS A 50 21.06 -10.99 -22.29
C CYS A 50 22.43 -11.69 -22.26
N ASP A 51 22.76 -12.48 -23.27
CA ASP A 51 24.02 -13.24 -23.32
C ASP A 51 24.30 -14.08 -22.05
N HIS A 52 23.21 -14.59 -21.45
CA HIS A 52 23.25 -15.25 -20.14
C HIS A 52 24.09 -16.52 -20.16
N ILE A 53 24.07 -17.29 -21.26
CA ILE A 53 24.90 -18.51 -21.38
C ILE A 53 26.40 -18.26 -21.17
N HIS A 54 26.89 -17.04 -21.44
CA HIS A 54 28.26 -16.64 -21.19
C HIS A 54 28.45 -15.87 -19.88
N ARG A 55 27.39 -15.31 -19.31
CA ARG A 55 27.43 -14.38 -18.17
C ARG A 55 26.75 -14.90 -16.91
N TYR A 56 26.21 -16.12 -16.91
CA TYR A 56 25.45 -16.64 -15.78
C TYR A 56 26.23 -16.59 -14.44
N LYS A 57 27.55 -16.75 -14.45
CA LYS A 57 28.37 -16.66 -13.24
C LYS A 57 28.33 -15.27 -12.62
N ASP A 58 28.40 -14.22 -13.45
CA ASP A 58 28.32 -12.83 -13.01
C ASP A 58 26.88 -12.49 -12.60
N ASP A 59 25.88 -12.97 -13.35
CA ASP A 59 24.48 -12.75 -13.04
C ASP A 59 24.09 -13.41 -11.70
N TYR A 60 24.53 -14.65 -11.44
CA TYR A 60 24.25 -15.33 -10.14
C TYR A 60 25.04 -14.69 -8.99
N LYS A 61 26.25 -14.21 -9.24
CA LYS A 61 27.00 -13.41 -8.25
C LYS A 61 26.24 -12.12 -7.92
N MET A 62 25.67 -11.45 -8.91
CA MET A 62 24.84 -10.26 -8.69
C MET A 62 23.56 -10.61 -7.91
N MET A 63 22.87 -11.69 -8.24
CA MET A 63 21.73 -12.19 -7.46
C MET A 63 22.09 -12.39 -5.99
N ARG A 64 23.22 -13.06 -5.71
CA ARG A 64 23.72 -13.26 -4.34
C ARG A 64 23.97 -11.94 -3.62
N LEU A 65 24.59 -10.96 -4.29
CA LEU A 65 24.89 -9.64 -3.71
C LEU A 65 23.60 -8.85 -3.41
N LEU A 66 22.55 -9.07 -4.18
CA LEU A 66 21.22 -8.53 -3.97
C LEU A 66 20.33 -9.39 -3.04
N GLY A 67 20.90 -10.41 -2.40
CA GLY A 67 20.20 -11.18 -1.38
C GLY A 67 19.24 -12.25 -1.89
N VAL A 68 19.16 -12.50 -3.21
CA VAL A 68 18.29 -13.51 -3.82
C VAL A 68 18.64 -14.91 -3.32
N LYS A 69 17.64 -15.68 -2.87
CA LYS A 69 17.77 -17.04 -2.31
C LYS A 69 17.19 -18.13 -3.19
N ALA A 70 16.30 -17.79 -4.10
CA ALA A 70 15.68 -18.73 -5.02
C ALA A 70 15.61 -18.12 -6.43
N TYR A 71 15.78 -18.97 -7.44
CA TYR A 71 15.69 -18.54 -8.82
C TYR A 71 14.85 -19.53 -9.63
N ARG A 72 13.73 -19.04 -10.16
CA ARG A 72 12.92 -19.76 -11.13
C ARG A 72 13.44 -19.46 -12.53
N PHE A 73 13.92 -20.49 -13.21
CA PHE A 73 14.44 -20.41 -14.57
C PHE A 73 13.86 -21.51 -15.43
N SER A 74 13.86 -21.37 -16.72
CA SER A 74 13.53 -22.47 -17.64
C SER A 74 14.76 -23.02 -18.33
N VAL A 75 14.61 -24.20 -18.89
CA VAL A 75 15.59 -24.81 -19.78
C VAL A 75 14.99 -24.99 -21.17
N SER A 76 15.79 -24.81 -22.21
CA SER A 76 15.31 -24.87 -23.58
C SER A 76 15.21 -26.31 -24.06
N TRP A 77 13.99 -26.76 -24.39
CA TRP A 77 13.76 -28.09 -24.95
C TRP A 77 14.58 -28.33 -26.22
N SER A 78 14.57 -27.38 -27.17
CA SER A 78 15.33 -27.50 -28.42
C SER A 78 16.84 -27.46 -28.22
N ARG A 79 17.34 -26.89 -27.12
CA ARG A 79 18.75 -26.93 -26.77
C ARG A 79 19.15 -28.31 -26.23
N ILE A 80 18.31 -28.89 -25.37
CA ILE A 80 18.54 -30.22 -24.75
C ILE A 80 18.29 -31.35 -25.73
N MET A 81 17.20 -31.27 -26.51
CA MET A 81 16.83 -32.26 -27.51
C MET A 81 16.55 -31.54 -28.86
N PRO A 82 17.56 -31.39 -29.72
CA PRO A 82 17.49 -30.56 -30.91
C PRO A 82 16.34 -30.88 -31.87
N GLU A 83 15.98 -32.17 -31.98
CA GLU A 83 14.83 -32.64 -32.78
C GLU A 83 13.54 -32.80 -31.93
N GLY A 84 13.59 -32.42 -30.65
CA GLY A 84 12.52 -32.61 -29.69
C GLY A 84 12.40 -34.00 -29.10
N THR A 85 12.95 -34.99 -29.77
CA THR A 85 12.94 -36.41 -29.35
C THR A 85 14.29 -37.10 -29.69
N GLY A 86 14.57 -38.22 -29.08
CA GLY A 86 15.68 -39.12 -29.40
C GLY A 86 17.04 -38.54 -28.97
N ARG A 87 17.71 -37.80 -29.84
CA ARG A 87 19.06 -37.31 -29.58
C ARG A 87 19.10 -36.26 -28.45
N VAL A 88 19.92 -36.53 -27.43
CA VAL A 88 20.23 -35.59 -26.36
C VAL A 88 21.51 -34.81 -26.68
N ASN A 89 21.51 -33.53 -26.48
CA ASN A 89 22.66 -32.65 -26.65
C ASN A 89 23.47 -32.57 -25.35
N GLU A 90 24.55 -33.33 -25.27
CA GLU A 90 25.41 -33.40 -24.08
C GLU A 90 26.06 -32.04 -23.71
N LYS A 91 26.28 -31.14 -24.69
CA LYS A 91 26.77 -29.80 -24.41
C LYS A 91 25.72 -28.99 -23.61
N ALA A 92 24.46 -29.11 -23.97
CA ALA A 92 23.35 -28.46 -23.26
C ALA A 92 23.19 -29.04 -21.85
N ILE A 93 23.27 -30.36 -21.69
CA ILE A 93 23.24 -31.00 -20.37
C ILE A 93 24.36 -30.44 -19.50
N THR A 94 25.59 -30.40 -20.02
CA THR A 94 26.75 -29.86 -19.28
C THR A 94 26.53 -28.41 -18.90
N LEU A 95 26.08 -27.56 -19.83
CA LEU A 95 25.80 -26.14 -19.58
C LEU A 95 24.80 -25.93 -18.45
N TYR A 96 23.64 -26.58 -18.52
CA TYR A 96 22.59 -26.39 -17.48
C TYR A 96 23.03 -26.99 -16.13
N ARG A 97 23.76 -28.10 -16.10
CA ARG A 97 24.35 -28.62 -14.86
C ARG A 97 25.35 -27.64 -14.24
N ASP A 98 26.21 -27.02 -15.05
CA ASP A 98 27.15 -25.99 -14.57
C ASP A 98 26.40 -24.76 -14.04
N MET A 99 25.33 -24.32 -14.73
CA MET A 99 24.48 -23.23 -14.27
C MET A 99 23.85 -23.54 -12.89
N ILE A 100 23.25 -24.73 -12.72
CA ILE A 100 22.62 -25.14 -11.46
C ILE A 100 23.68 -25.26 -10.34
N GLN A 101 24.84 -25.82 -10.64
CA GLN A 101 25.95 -25.89 -9.66
C GLN A 101 26.44 -24.49 -9.26
N GLU A 102 26.49 -23.54 -10.21
CA GLU A 102 26.89 -22.18 -9.92
C GLU A 102 25.81 -21.43 -9.10
N MET A 103 24.49 -21.71 -9.30
CA MET A 103 23.45 -21.23 -8.41
C MET A 103 23.70 -21.69 -6.97
N HIS A 104 23.97 -22.99 -6.76
CA HIS A 104 24.26 -23.54 -5.43
C HIS A 104 25.49 -22.90 -4.77
N LYS A 105 26.57 -22.67 -5.52
CA LYS A 105 27.77 -21.95 -5.01
C LYS A 105 27.44 -20.54 -4.55
N ASN A 106 26.44 -19.91 -5.15
CA ASN A 106 25.95 -18.58 -4.76
C ASN A 106 24.82 -18.61 -3.73
N GLY A 107 24.45 -19.80 -3.18
CA GLY A 107 23.40 -19.95 -2.18
C GLY A 107 21.98 -19.75 -2.72
N ILE A 108 21.78 -20.01 -4.01
CA ILE A 108 20.51 -19.84 -4.72
C ILE A 108 19.88 -21.23 -4.93
N THR A 109 18.65 -21.40 -4.49
CA THR A 109 17.85 -22.61 -4.73
C THR A 109 17.24 -22.56 -6.12
N PRO A 110 17.49 -23.56 -7.01
CA PRO A 110 16.94 -23.60 -8.35
C PRO A 110 15.50 -24.11 -8.35
N TYR A 111 14.62 -23.44 -9.12
CA TYR A 111 13.26 -23.86 -9.46
C TYR A 111 13.20 -24.01 -10.99
N LEU A 112 13.24 -25.23 -11.49
CA LEU A 112 13.37 -25.51 -12.91
C LEU A 112 12.01 -25.63 -13.57
N THR A 113 11.72 -24.73 -14.53
CA THR A 113 10.57 -24.81 -15.44
C THR A 113 10.98 -25.56 -16.70
N MET A 114 10.28 -26.66 -16.99
CA MET A 114 10.61 -27.51 -18.14
C MET A 114 10.23 -26.88 -19.47
N TYR A 115 9.06 -26.25 -19.54
CA TYR A 115 8.52 -25.65 -20.75
C TYR A 115 8.02 -24.23 -20.50
N HIS A 116 8.68 -23.26 -21.15
CA HIS A 116 8.32 -21.85 -21.15
C HIS A 116 8.23 -21.32 -22.58
N TRP A 117 7.37 -22.01 -23.37
CA TRP A 117 6.93 -21.68 -24.74
C TRP A 117 7.89 -22.04 -25.88
N GLU A 118 8.96 -22.75 -25.60
CA GLU A 118 10.06 -23.04 -26.53
C GLU A 118 9.90 -24.43 -27.16
N LEU A 119 8.83 -24.62 -27.96
CA LEU A 119 8.64 -25.88 -28.67
C LEU A 119 9.69 -26.04 -29.78
N PRO A 120 10.40 -27.17 -29.87
CA PRO A 120 11.25 -27.49 -31.00
C PRO A 120 10.49 -27.38 -32.35
N GLN A 121 11.06 -26.67 -33.32
CA GLN A 121 10.43 -26.51 -34.64
C GLN A 121 10.17 -27.86 -35.32
N ALA A 122 11.08 -28.80 -35.13
CA ALA A 122 10.91 -30.16 -35.69
C ALA A 122 9.67 -30.89 -35.14
N LEU A 123 9.20 -30.58 -33.94
CA LEU A 123 7.92 -31.10 -33.42
C LEU A 123 6.75 -30.27 -33.96
N GLN A 124 6.90 -28.96 -34.09
CA GLN A 124 5.88 -28.12 -34.70
C GLN A 124 5.59 -28.53 -36.14
N ASP A 125 6.61 -28.89 -36.90
CA ASP A 125 6.47 -29.37 -38.28
C ASP A 125 5.69 -30.70 -38.38
N LYS A 126 5.61 -31.45 -37.29
CA LYS A 126 4.80 -32.67 -37.12
C LYS A 126 3.41 -32.39 -36.53
N GLY A 127 3.02 -31.14 -36.37
CA GLY A 127 1.73 -30.71 -35.85
C GLY A 127 1.77 -30.12 -34.43
N GLY A 128 2.92 -30.11 -33.76
CA GLY A 128 3.13 -29.49 -32.44
C GLY A 128 2.16 -29.99 -31.40
N TRP A 129 1.61 -29.07 -30.60
CA TRP A 129 0.66 -29.39 -29.52
C TRP A 129 -0.66 -29.99 -30.01
N LEU A 130 -1.02 -29.87 -31.28
CA LEU A 130 -2.20 -30.51 -31.85
C LEU A 130 -2.00 -32.02 -32.11
N ASN A 131 -0.76 -32.46 -32.32
CA ASN A 131 -0.45 -33.87 -32.52
C ASN A 131 -0.43 -34.59 -31.13
N GLU A 132 -1.22 -35.66 -30.99
CA GLU A 132 -1.30 -36.42 -29.73
C GLU A 132 0.02 -37.05 -29.31
N GLU A 133 0.95 -37.36 -30.25
CA GLU A 133 2.27 -37.87 -29.91
C GLU A 133 3.07 -36.86 -29.03
N ILE A 134 2.67 -35.60 -28.94
CA ILE A 134 3.29 -34.60 -28.06
C ILE A 134 3.29 -35.05 -26.60
N ILE A 135 2.33 -35.86 -26.19
CA ILE A 135 2.22 -36.42 -24.83
C ILE A 135 3.42 -37.29 -24.52
N ASP A 136 3.78 -38.15 -25.47
CA ASP A 136 4.94 -39.04 -25.31
C ASP A 136 6.26 -38.31 -25.55
N TRP A 137 6.31 -37.38 -26.49
CA TRP A 137 7.49 -36.53 -26.71
C TRP A 137 7.83 -35.70 -25.48
N PHE A 138 6.83 -35.04 -24.86
CA PHE A 138 7.03 -34.29 -23.63
C PHE A 138 7.35 -35.19 -22.44
N GLY A 139 6.78 -36.37 -22.39
CA GLY A 139 7.15 -37.42 -21.41
C GLY A 139 8.60 -37.86 -21.56
N GLU A 140 9.11 -38.08 -22.79
CA GLU A 140 10.52 -38.38 -23.05
C GLU A 140 11.43 -37.24 -22.58
N TYR A 141 11.07 -35.98 -22.91
CA TYR A 141 11.78 -34.81 -22.45
C TYR A 141 11.82 -34.73 -20.91
N ALA A 142 10.70 -34.97 -20.24
CA ALA A 142 10.63 -35.04 -18.76
C ALA A 142 11.56 -36.09 -18.17
N LYS A 143 11.68 -37.27 -18.82
CA LYS A 143 12.64 -38.32 -18.42
C LYS A 143 14.08 -37.78 -18.53
N VAL A 144 14.46 -37.15 -19.65
CA VAL A 144 15.80 -36.56 -19.84
C VAL A 144 16.10 -35.53 -18.77
N ILE A 145 15.13 -34.65 -18.47
CA ILE A 145 15.26 -33.66 -17.39
C ILE A 145 15.51 -34.34 -16.03
N ALA A 146 14.69 -35.32 -15.67
CA ALA A 146 14.83 -36.02 -14.41
C ALA A 146 16.19 -36.73 -14.25
N GLU A 147 16.61 -37.48 -15.28
CA GLU A 147 17.87 -38.21 -15.27
C GLU A 147 19.10 -37.33 -15.20
N ASN A 148 19.03 -36.09 -15.70
CA ASN A 148 20.18 -35.20 -15.80
C ASN A 148 20.24 -34.10 -14.75
N PHE A 149 19.11 -33.68 -14.16
CA PHE A 149 19.09 -32.50 -13.26
C PHE A 149 18.52 -32.77 -11.88
N SER A 150 17.82 -33.89 -11.65
CA SER A 150 17.15 -34.12 -10.37
C SER A 150 18.11 -34.40 -9.19
N ASP A 151 19.38 -34.69 -9.44
CA ASP A 151 20.43 -34.78 -8.42
C ASP A 151 20.91 -33.37 -7.95
N LEU A 152 20.61 -32.33 -8.71
CA LEU A 152 20.99 -30.93 -8.44
C LEU A 152 19.81 -30.01 -8.17
N CYS A 153 18.62 -30.38 -8.61
CA CYS A 153 17.40 -29.58 -8.47
C CYS A 153 16.31 -30.38 -7.78
N GLU A 154 15.65 -29.79 -6.78
CA GLU A 154 14.54 -30.40 -6.06
C GLU A 154 13.18 -29.96 -6.62
N TYR A 155 13.08 -28.72 -7.15
CA TYR A 155 11.82 -28.12 -7.55
C TYR A 155 11.68 -28.06 -9.07
N PHE A 156 10.58 -28.66 -9.58
CA PHE A 156 10.27 -28.71 -11.01
C PHE A 156 8.89 -28.14 -11.29
N ILE A 157 8.76 -27.38 -12.36
CA ILE A 157 7.50 -26.86 -12.90
C ILE A 157 7.36 -27.40 -14.32
N THR A 158 6.26 -28.09 -14.59
CA THR A 158 6.07 -28.77 -15.87
C THR A 158 5.82 -27.81 -17.02
N LEU A 159 4.77 -27.00 -16.89
CA LEU A 159 4.33 -26.03 -17.91
C LEU A 159 4.22 -24.63 -17.30
N ASN A 160 4.67 -23.63 -18.05
CA ASN A 160 4.36 -22.24 -17.80
C ASN A 160 3.26 -21.76 -18.75
N GLU A 161 2.18 -21.23 -18.18
CA GLU A 161 1.08 -20.54 -18.87
C GLU A 161 0.57 -21.24 -20.14
N PRO A 162 0.00 -22.43 -20.03
CA PRO A 162 -0.58 -23.09 -21.20
C PRO A 162 -1.70 -22.26 -21.85
N GLU A 163 -2.32 -21.36 -21.14
CA GLU A 163 -3.26 -20.35 -21.63
C GLU A 163 -2.63 -19.50 -22.73
N CYS A 164 -1.39 -19.05 -22.48
CA CYS A 164 -0.67 -18.17 -23.38
C CYS A 164 -0.25 -18.90 -24.65
N PHE A 165 0.46 -20.01 -24.56
CA PHE A 165 0.90 -20.66 -25.79
C PHE A 165 -0.26 -21.26 -26.60
N ALA A 166 -1.33 -21.73 -25.98
CA ALA A 166 -2.53 -22.16 -26.70
C ALA A 166 -3.33 -20.99 -27.26
N GLY A 167 -3.66 -19.98 -26.42
CA GLY A 167 -4.49 -18.85 -26.81
C GLY A 167 -3.79 -17.88 -27.76
N LEU A 168 -2.58 -17.45 -27.42
CA LEU A 168 -1.83 -16.50 -28.22
C LEU A 168 -1.09 -17.14 -29.38
N GLY A 169 -0.60 -18.36 -29.21
CA GLY A 169 0.18 -19.06 -30.24
C GLY A 169 -0.66 -19.75 -31.30
N TYR A 170 -1.77 -20.39 -30.91
CA TYR A 170 -2.56 -21.22 -31.80
C TYR A 170 -3.96 -20.67 -32.10
N LEU A 171 -4.59 -19.90 -31.20
CA LEU A 171 -5.92 -19.35 -31.46
C LEU A 171 -5.86 -17.98 -32.13
N SER A 172 -5.12 -17.03 -31.54
CA SER A 172 -5.01 -15.66 -32.09
C SER A 172 -3.84 -15.46 -33.05
N GLY A 173 -2.78 -16.25 -32.92
CA GLY A 173 -1.56 -16.18 -33.74
C GLY A 173 -0.70 -14.95 -33.43
N VAL A 174 -0.81 -14.36 -32.24
CA VAL A 174 -0.03 -13.19 -31.82
C VAL A 174 1.37 -13.60 -31.34
N HIS A 175 1.50 -14.81 -30.78
CA HIS A 175 2.76 -15.42 -30.37
C HIS A 175 3.14 -16.59 -31.31
N ALA A 176 4.38 -17.07 -31.16
CA ALA A 176 4.81 -18.28 -31.85
C ALA A 176 3.92 -19.48 -31.46
N PRO A 177 3.57 -20.37 -32.37
CA PRO A 177 4.01 -20.46 -33.78
C PRO A 177 3.24 -19.57 -34.77
N GLY A 178 2.41 -18.63 -34.34
CA GLY A 178 1.71 -17.67 -35.19
C GLY A 178 0.52 -18.25 -35.94
N LEU A 179 -0.05 -19.34 -35.45
CA LEU A 179 -1.14 -20.04 -36.14
C LEU A 179 -2.51 -19.53 -35.69
N ARG A 180 -3.51 -19.70 -36.56
CA ARG A 180 -4.92 -19.39 -36.27
C ARG A 180 -5.74 -20.66 -36.45
N LYS A 181 -5.82 -21.43 -35.39
CA LYS A 181 -6.54 -22.68 -35.31
C LYS A 181 -8.03 -22.47 -35.00
N THR A 182 -8.85 -23.45 -35.32
CA THR A 182 -10.26 -23.46 -34.92
C THR A 182 -10.37 -23.65 -33.40
N TYR A 183 -11.55 -23.35 -32.83
CA TYR A 183 -11.81 -23.64 -31.42
C TYR A 183 -11.64 -25.13 -31.10
N GLN A 184 -12.15 -26.01 -31.94
CA GLN A 184 -12.00 -27.46 -31.75
C GLN A 184 -10.54 -27.88 -31.71
N GLU A 185 -9.69 -27.41 -32.63
CA GLU A 185 -8.27 -27.70 -32.63
C GLU A 185 -7.59 -27.12 -31.37
N THR A 186 -7.98 -25.92 -30.92
CA THR A 186 -7.39 -25.29 -29.75
C THR A 186 -7.80 -26.00 -28.44
N PHE A 187 -9.05 -26.47 -28.33
CA PHE A 187 -9.46 -27.32 -27.20
C PHE A 187 -8.67 -28.65 -27.18
N GLN A 188 -8.39 -29.23 -28.35
CA GLN A 188 -7.54 -30.42 -28.45
C GLN A 188 -6.09 -30.12 -28.02
N ILE A 189 -5.53 -28.97 -28.42
CA ILE A 189 -4.18 -28.53 -28.03
C ILE A 189 -4.09 -28.39 -26.50
N VAL A 190 -5.05 -27.75 -25.86
CA VAL A 190 -5.08 -27.61 -24.40
C VAL A 190 -5.23 -28.96 -23.72
N HIS A 191 -6.09 -29.83 -24.23
CA HIS A 191 -6.26 -31.18 -23.69
C HIS A 191 -4.97 -32.01 -23.79
N ASN A 192 -4.28 -31.94 -24.94
CA ASN A 192 -2.99 -32.59 -25.12
C ASN A 192 -1.90 -32.02 -24.18
N ALA A 193 -1.89 -30.71 -23.97
CA ALA A 193 -0.94 -30.06 -23.05
C ALA A 193 -1.14 -30.52 -21.60
N LEU A 194 -2.39 -30.65 -21.15
CA LEU A 194 -2.70 -31.14 -19.80
C LEU A 194 -2.36 -32.64 -19.65
N ARG A 195 -2.62 -33.45 -20.68
CA ARG A 195 -2.20 -34.88 -20.72
C ARG A 195 -0.66 -35.00 -20.69
N ALA A 196 0.03 -34.13 -21.44
CA ALA A 196 1.50 -34.08 -21.44
C ALA A 196 2.06 -33.64 -20.08
N HIS A 197 1.40 -32.71 -19.39
CA HIS A 197 1.71 -32.38 -17.98
C HIS A 197 1.68 -33.63 -17.10
N GLY A 198 0.59 -34.39 -17.12
CA GLY A 198 0.46 -35.61 -16.31
C GLY A 198 1.52 -36.68 -16.65
N LYS A 199 1.81 -36.86 -17.93
CA LYS A 199 2.88 -37.74 -18.39
C LYS A 199 4.25 -37.28 -17.88
N ALA A 200 4.50 -36.01 -17.89
CA ALA A 200 5.73 -35.43 -17.35
C ALA A 200 5.85 -35.66 -15.83
N VAL A 201 4.78 -35.47 -15.08
CA VAL A 201 4.77 -35.76 -13.61
C VAL A 201 5.16 -37.21 -13.34
N ILE A 202 4.55 -38.18 -14.05
CA ILE A 202 4.87 -39.58 -13.93
C ILE A 202 6.36 -39.82 -14.19
N ASN A 203 6.89 -39.30 -15.31
CA ASN A 203 8.27 -39.55 -15.70
C ASN A 203 9.28 -38.82 -14.81
N LEU A 204 9.00 -37.57 -14.37
CA LEU A 204 9.82 -36.87 -13.40
C LEU A 204 9.98 -37.72 -12.12
N ARG A 205 8.88 -38.21 -11.52
CA ARG A 205 8.93 -39.02 -10.31
C ARG A 205 9.62 -40.35 -10.51
N LYS A 206 9.38 -41.01 -11.65
CA LYS A 206 9.94 -42.31 -11.95
C LYS A 206 11.46 -42.31 -12.13
N TYR A 207 11.98 -41.25 -12.77
CA TYR A 207 13.39 -41.18 -13.17
C TYR A 207 14.22 -40.21 -12.32
N ALA A 208 13.62 -39.52 -11.34
CA ALA A 208 14.35 -38.67 -10.41
C ALA A 208 15.34 -39.48 -9.56
N LYS A 209 16.51 -38.88 -9.32
CA LYS A 209 17.61 -39.46 -8.54
C LYS A 209 17.50 -39.19 -7.03
N GLN A 210 16.60 -38.26 -6.65
CA GLN A 210 16.28 -37.92 -5.26
C GLN A 210 14.78 -37.54 -5.16
N PRO A 211 14.22 -37.40 -3.95
CA PRO A 211 12.88 -36.81 -3.79
C PRO A 211 12.82 -35.42 -4.41
N ILE A 212 11.76 -35.14 -5.18
CA ILE A 212 11.53 -33.88 -5.87
C ILE A 212 10.14 -33.34 -5.54
N LYS A 213 9.98 -32.04 -5.74
CA LYS A 213 8.73 -31.30 -5.65
C LYS A 213 8.30 -30.84 -7.04
N ILE A 214 7.08 -31.13 -7.43
CA ILE A 214 6.56 -30.82 -8.75
C ILE A 214 5.41 -29.85 -8.62
N GLY A 215 5.43 -28.80 -9.44
CA GLY A 215 4.37 -27.81 -9.57
C GLY A 215 3.95 -27.60 -11.02
N TYR A 216 2.96 -26.73 -11.16
CA TYR A 216 2.34 -26.32 -12.40
C TYR A 216 2.08 -24.80 -12.30
N ALA A 217 2.39 -24.01 -13.32
CA ALA A 217 2.38 -22.54 -13.26
C ALA A 217 1.50 -21.92 -14.35
N PRO A 218 0.16 -21.95 -14.20
CA PRO A 218 -0.78 -21.28 -15.10
C PRO A 218 -0.87 -19.77 -14.82
N THR A 219 -1.51 -19.06 -15.77
CA THR A 219 -2.04 -17.72 -15.58
C THR A 219 -3.55 -17.71 -15.83
N CYS A 220 -4.20 -16.56 -15.87
CA CYS A 220 -5.58 -16.43 -16.34
C CYS A 220 -6.04 -14.96 -16.41
N GLY A 221 -7.29 -14.73 -16.84
CA GLY A 221 -8.01 -13.49 -16.63
C GLY A 221 -8.46 -13.40 -15.16
N MET A 222 -7.72 -12.66 -14.34
CA MET A 222 -7.97 -12.52 -12.92
C MET A 222 -9.19 -11.62 -12.64
N ALA A 223 -9.89 -11.88 -11.53
CA ALA A 223 -11.04 -11.10 -11.10
C ALA A 223 -10.97 -10.80 -9.60
N TYR A 224 -11.34 -9.58 -9.22
CA TYR A 224 -11.43 -9.15 -7.82
C TYR A 224 -12.69 -8.31 -7.59
N PRO A 225 -13.29 -8.31 -6.38
CA PRO A 225 -14.53 -7.62 -6.10
C PRO A 225 -14.36 -6.10 -6.05
N ALA A 226 -15.41 -5.36 -6.44
CA ALA A 226 -15.45 -3.91 -6.37
C ALA A 226 -15.62 -3.37 -4.93
N SER A 227 -16.06 -4.22 -4.00
CA SER A 227 -16.16 -3.91 -2.58
C SER A 227 -16.13 -5.20 -1.73
N ASP A 228 -16.02 -5.04 -0.41
CA ASP A 228 -16.03 -6.15 0.55
C ASP A 228 -17.44 -6.74 0.80
N LYS A 229 -18.43 -6.34 0.04
CA LYS A 229 -19.79 -6.90 0.15
C LYS A 229 -19.82 -8.35 -0.31
N PRO A 230 -20.51 -9.25 0.41
CA PRO A 230 -20.58 -10.67 0.05
C PRO A 230 -21.04 -10.93 -1.39
N GLU A 231 -21.96 -10.12 -1.90
CA GLU A 231 -22.46 -10.23 -3.28
C GLU A 231 -21.41 -9.88 -4.33
N ASP A 232 -20.57 -8.86 -4.09
CA ASP A 232 -19.48 -8.49 -5.01
C ASP A 232 -18.35 -9.54 -4.97
N ILE A 233 -18.04 -10.06 -3.79
CA ILE A 233 -17.05 -11.13 -3.60
C ILE A 233 -17.49 -12.40 -4.36
N GLU A 234 -18.76 -12.80 -4.23
CA GLU A 234 -19.27 -13.97 -4.93
C GLU A 234 -19.33 -13.75 -6.45
N ALA A 235 -19.67 -12.55 -6.90
CA ALA A 235 -19.65 -12.19 -8.32
C ALA A 235 -18.23 -12.30 -8.91
N ALA A 236 -17.20 -11.81 -8.19
CA ALA A 236 -15.80 -11.94 -8.62
C ALA A 236 -15.33 -13.39 -8.64
N ARG A 237 -15.66 -14.19 -7.61
CA ARG A 237 -15.40 -15.63 -7.54
C ARG A 237 -16.04 -16.37 -8.73
N LYS A 238 -17.26 -16.01 -9.07
CA LYS A 238 -18.02 -16.59 -10.17
C LYS A 238 -17.36 -16.30 -11.53
N VAL A 239 -16.88 -15.06 -11.76
CA VAL A 239 -16.12 -14.70 -12.97
C VAL A 239 -14.81 -15.50 -13.06
N LEU A 240 -14.11 -15.69 -11.96
CA LEU A 240 -12.82 -16.39 -11.96
C LEU A 240 -12.97 -17.87 -12.35
N PHE A 241 -14.04 -18.56 -11.89
CA PHE A 241 -14.19 -20.00 -12.05
C PHE A 241 -15.28 -20.44 -13.03
N SER A 242 -15.98 -19.50 -13.68
CA SER A 242 -17.00 -19.80 -14.66
C SER A 242 -16.78 -19.04 -15.96
N PHE A 243 -17.50 -19.41 -17.02
CA PHE A 243 -17.37 -18.79 -18.32
C PHE A 243 -18.42 -17.71 -18.50
N TYR A 244 -18.03 -16.44 -18.33
CA TYR A 244 -18.90 -15.25 -18.50
C TYR A 244 -18.64 -14.51 -19.81
N ASN A 245 -17.47 -14.70 -20.40
CA ASN A 245 -17.12 -14.08 -21.66
C ASN A 245 -17.37 -15.02 -22.84
N PRO A 246 -17.66 -14.45 -24.02
CA PRO A 246 -17.83 -15.22 -25.23
C PRO A 246 -16.56 -15.98 -25.63
N MET A 247 -16.71 -16.85 -26.61
CA MET A 247 -15.75 -17.81 -27.15
C MET A 247 -14.30 -17.31 -27.28
N ASP A 248 -14.10 -16.01 -27.58
CA ASP A 248 -12.75 -15.47 -27.87
C ASP A 248 -11.82 -15.44 -26.65
N ASN A 249 -12.34 -15.55 -25.42
CA ASN A 249 -11.58 -15.44 -24.18
C ASN A 249 -11.58 -16.71 -23.32
N TRP A 250 -12.04 -17.85 -23.86
CA TRP A 250 -12.12 -19.08 -23.08
C TRP A 250 -10.76 -19.59 -22.59
N THR A 251 -9.68 -19.33 -23.31
CA THR A 251 -8.32 -19.70 -22.92
C THR A 251 -7.82 -18.97 -21.67
N TRP A 252 -8.48 -17.89 -21.27
CA TRP A 252 -8.12 -17.13 -20.08
C TRP A 252 -8.93 -17.53 -18.81
N ASN A 253 -9.61 -18.68 -18.84
CA ASN A 253 -10.37 -19.16 -17.70
C ASN A 253 -9.53 -20.08 -16.80
N VAL A 254 -9.40 -19.72 -15.54
CA VAL A 254 -8.58 -20.47 -14.56
C VAL A 254 -9.07 -21.90 -14.34
N ALA A 255 -10.39 -22.10 -14.29
CA ALA A 255 -10.96 -23.39 -13.97
C ALA A 255 -10.73 -24.42 -15.10
N TRP A 256 -10.69 -23.97 -16.36
CA TRP A 256 -10.46 -24.89 -17.48
C TRP A 256 -9.08 -25.56 -17.43
N PHE A 257 -8.08 -24.85 -16.94
CA PHE A 257 -6.71 -25.35 -16.83
C PHE A 257 -6.39 -25.96 -15.47
N ASN A 258 -6.96 -25.44 -14.40
CA ASN A 258 -6.63 -25.85 -13.04
C ASN A 258 -7.50 -27.03 -12.54
N ASP A 259 -8.82 -27.01 -12.82
CA ASP A 259 -9.70 -28.09 -12.32
C ASP A 259 -9.26 -29.48 -12.79
N PRO A 260 -8.89 -29.71 -14.06
CA PRO A 260 -8.39 -31.03 -14.49
C PRO A 260 -7.15 -31.47 -13.72
N VAL A 261 -6.21 -30.57 -13.46
CA VAL A 261 -4.95 -30.85 -12.77
C VAL A 261 -5.17 -31.09 -11.27
N PHE A 262 -5.95 -30.22 -10.61
CA PHE A 262 -6.09 -30.25 -9.16
C PHE A 262 -7.31 -31.03 -8.66
N LEU A 263 -8.38 -31.10 -9.46
CA LEU A 263 -9.64 -31.75 -9.07
C LEU A 263 -9.99 -33.00 -9.91
N GLY A 264 -9.20 -33.32 -10.95
CA GLY A 264 -9.41 -34.48 -11.81
C GLY A 264 -10.63 -34.40 -12.71
N ARG A 265 -11.14 -33.22 -13.00
CA ARG A 265 -12.32 -33.01 -13.87
C ARG A 265 -12.32 -31.62 -14.49
N TYR A 266 -12.82 -31.50 -15.68
CA TYR A 266 -13.13 -30.19 -16.28
C TYR A 266 -14.37 -29.56 -15.60
N PRO A 267 -14.51 -28.21 -15.60
CA PRO A 267 -15.65 -27.55 -15.01
C PRO A 267 -16.95 -27.84 -15.81
N ASP A 268 -18.01 -28.27 -15.11
CA ASP A 268 -19.27 -28.72 -15.72
C ASP A 268 -19.90 -27.66 -16.64
N ASN A 269 -19.90 -26.38 -16.23
CA ASN A 269 -20.43 -25.30 -17.03
C ASN A 269 -19.63 -25.08 -18.33
N GLY A 270 -18.33 -25.28 -18.33
CA GLY A 270 -17.51 -25.22 -19.53
C GLY A 270 -17.76 -26.42 -20.47
N LEU A 271 -17.89 -27.62 -19.91
CA LEU A 271 -18.24 -28.81 -20.71
C LEU A 271 -19.59 -28.64 -21.43
N GLU A 272 -20.60 -28.08 -20.78
CA GLU A 272 -21.90 -27.81 -21.41
C GLU A 272 -21.82 -26.69 -22.45
N GLN A 273 -21.14 -25.59 -22.10
CA GLN A 273 -21.05 -24.40 -22.97
C GLN A 273 -20.29 -24.69 -24.28
N PHE A 274 -19.21 -25.49 -24.20
CA PHE A 274 -18.30 -25.73 -25.32
C PHE A 274 -18.45 -27.09 -25.98
N LYS A 275 -19.49 -27.85 -25.63
CA LYS A 275 -19.70 -29.25 -26.07
C LYS A 275 -19.47 -29.53 -27.55
N GLU A 276 -19.75 -28.55 -28.43
CA GLU A 276 -19.59 -28.68 -29.89
C GLU A 276 -18.11 -28.64 -30.35
N TYR A 277 -17.22 -28.15 -29.49
CA TYR A 277 -15.81 -27.93 -29.80
C TYR A 277 -14.87 -28.87 -29.02
N LEU A 278 -15.42 -29.64 -28.07
CA LEU A 278 -14.59 -30.44 -27.18
C LEU A 278 -13.97 -31.65 -27.91
N PRO A 279 -12.72 -31.99 -27.59
CA PRO A 279 -12.16 -33.30 -27.97
C PRO A 279 -12.89 -34.42 -27.23
N THR A 280 -12.61 -35.65 -27.62
CA THR A 280 -12.98 -36.81 -26.80
C THR A 280 -12.19 -36.76 -25.50
N ILE A 281 -12.86 -36.78 -24.37
CA ILE A 281 -12.27 -36.76 -23.02
C ILE A 281 -12.63 -38.09 -22.38
N THR A 282 -11.62 -38.92 -22.05
CA THR A 282 -11.81 -40.23 -21.43
C THR A 282 -11.49 -40.20 -19.93
N GLU A 283 -11.90 -41.24 -19.19
CA GLU A 283 -11.49 -41.39 -17.79
C GLU A 283 -9.97 -41.55 -17.68
N GLU A 284 -9.35 -42.27 -18.60
CA GLU A 284 -7.91 -42.46 -18.65
C GLU A 284 -7.16 -41.15 -18.88
N ASP A 285 -7.72 -40.23 -19.69
CA ASP A 285 -7.15 -38.90 -19.86
C ASP A 285 -7.19 -38.12 -18.54
N MET A 286 -8.31 -38.17 -17.82
CA MET A 286 -8.43 -37.47 -16.55
C MET A 286 -7.53 -38.08 -15.46
N GLU A 287 -7.38 -39.38 -15.41
CA GLU A 287 -6.39 -40.07 -14.53
C GLU A 287 -4.96 -39.65 -14.88
N LEU A 288 -4.64 -39.54 -16.18
CA LEU A 288 -3.34 -39.05 -16.63
C LEU A 288 -3.07 -37.61 -16.25
N ILE A 289 -4.04 -36.74 -16.43
CA ILE A 289 -3.91 -35.27 -16.12
C ILE A 289 -3.77 -35.07 -14.60
N HIS A 290 -4.61 -35.73 -13.81
CA HIS A 290 -4.69 -35.55 -12.36
C HIS A 290 -3.61 -36.36 -11.60
N GLN A 291 -2.35 -36.19 -11.98
CA GLN A 291 -1.25 -36.77 -11.21
C GLN A 291 -0.93 -35.91 -9.98
N PRO A 292 -0.58 -36.53 -8.83
CA PRO A 292 -0.26 -35.76 -7.63
C PRO A 292 0.94 -34.85 -7.82
N ILE A 293 0.73 -33.53 -7.57
CA ILE A 293 1.77 -32.53 -7.53
C ILE A 293 1.86 -31.89 -6.14
N ASP A 294 2.97 -31.21 -5.85
CA ASP A 294 3.30 -30.77 -4.48
C ASP A 294 2.88 -29.33 -4.20
N PHE A 295 2.76 -28.51 -5.24
CA PHE A 295 2.40 -27.10 -5.10
C PHE A 295 1.71 -26.55 -6.35
N MET A 296 0.91 -25.52 -6.13
CA MET A 296 0.35 -24.68 -7.19
C MET A 296 1.27 -23.49 -7.42
N GLY A 297 1.76 -23.30 -8.62
CA GLY A 297 2.28 -22.03 -9.08
C GLY A 297 1.16 -21.19 -9.69
N GLN A 298 1.23 -19.88 -9.61
CA GLN A 298 0.28 -19.01 -10.27
C GLN A 298 0.97 -17.70 -10.68
N ASN A 299 0.87 -17.34 -11.96
CA ASN A 299 1.33 -16.06 -12.46
C ASN A 299 0.17 -15.07 -12.36
N ILE A 300 0.38 -13.94 -11.65
CA ILE A 300 -0.66 -12.93 -11.42
C ILE A 300 -0.08 -11.55 -11.65
N TYR A 301 -0.60 -10.79 -12.61
CA TYR A 301 -0.14 -9.44 -12.93
C TYR A 301 -1.20 -8.37 -12.71
N ASN A 302 -2.42 -8.61 -13.16
CA ASN A 302 -3.54 -7.68 -13.07
C ASN A 302 -4.87 -8.43 -13.17
N GLY A 303 -6.00 -7.73 -12.96
CA GLY A 303 -7.32 -8.34 -13.05
C GLY A 303 -8.45 -7.35 -13.28
N TYR A 304 -9.64 -7.87 -13.47
CA TYR A 304 -10.88 -7.13 -13.68
C TYR A 304 -11.57 -6.86 -12.35
N MET A 305 -12.08 -5.65 -12.17
CA MET A 305 -12.94 -5.29 -11.05
C MET A 305 -14.36 -5.76 -11.35
N ILE A 306 -14.97 -6.50 -10.44
CA ILE A 306 -16.31 -7.12 -10.61
C ILE A 306 -17.21 -6.69 -9.48
N ARG A 307 -18.44 -6.32 -9.81
CA ARG A 307 -19.53 -6.13 -8.85
C ARG A 307 -20.70 -7.04 -9.17
N ALA A 308 -21.57 -7.24 -8.20
CA ALA A 308 -22.88 -7.86 -8.42
C ALA A 308 -23.81 -6.88 -9.13
N GLY A 309 -24.37 -7.29 -10.26
CA GLY A 309 -25.41 -6.56 -10.97
C GLY A 309 -26.79 -6.68 -10.28
N LYS A 310 -27.81 -6.02 -10.85
CA LYS A 310 -29.15 -5.99 -10.28
C LYS A 310 -29.79 -7.37 -10.10
N ASP A 311 -29.44 -8.32 -10.95
CA ASP A 311 -29.95 -9.69 -10.92
C ASP A 311 -29.01 -10.67 -10.21
N GLY A 312 -27.98 -10.16 -9.53
CA GLY A 312 -26.93 -10.96 -8.88
C GLY A 312 -25.90 -11.54 -9.86
N GLU A 313 -26.01 -11.28 -11.17
CA GLU A 313 -25.02 -11.67 -12.16
C GLU A 313 -23.81 -10.72 -12.12
N PRO A 314 -22.61 -11.22 -12.43
CA PRO A 314 -21.41 -10.39 -12.44
C PRO A 314 -21.45 -9.27 -13.47
N GLU A 315 -21.05 -8.07 -13.07
CA GLU A 315 -20.81 -6.93 -13.96
C GLU A 315 -19.34 -6.51 -13.89
N PHE A 316 -18.70 -6.36 -15.05
CA PHE A 316 -17.36 -5.79 -15.16
C PHE A 316 -17.43 -4.27 -14.96
N VAL A 317 -16.66 -3.77 -14.01
CA VAL A 317 -16.61 -2.33 -13.68
C VAL A 317 -15.56 -1.64 -14.54
N ASP A 318 -15.99 -0.63 -15.31
CA ASP A 318 -15.09 0.20 -16.09
C ASP A 318 -14.14 0.98 -15.18
N ARG A 319 -12.89 1.07 -15.57
CA ARG A 319 -11.89 1.85 -14.84
C ARG A 319 -12.05 3.34 -15.14
N PRO A 320 -11.91 4.22 -14.13
CA PRO A 320 -11.97 5.66 -14.35
C PRO A 320 -10.85 6.14 -15.26
N ALA A 321 -11.06 7.30 -15.88
CA ALA A 321 -10.02 7.95 -16.67
C ALA A 321 -8.77 8.21 -15.80
N GLY A 322 -7.57 7.95 -16.36
CA GLY A 322 -6.32 8.11 -15.63
C GLY A 322 -5.98 6.95 -14.66
N PHE A 323 -6.70 5.84 -14.71
CA PHE A 323 -6.36 4.67 -13.91
C PHE A 323 -4.90 4.25 -14.12
N PRO A 324 -4.14 3.94 -13.06
CA PRO A 324 -2.71 3.60 -13.14
C PRO A 324 -2.44 2.40 -14.05
N LYS A 325 -1.43 2.53 -14.91
CA LYS A 325 -1.01 1.48 -15.85
C LYS A 325 0.50 1.34 -15.90
N THR A 326 0.96 0.14 -16.23
CA THR A 326 2.36 -0.16 -16.54
C THR A 326 2.76 0.36 -17.91
N ALA A 327 4.04 0.29 -18.29
CA ALA A 327 4.51 0.61 -19.65
C ALA A 327 3.85 -0.29 -20.70
N ALA A 328 3.62 -1.58 -20.39
CA ALA A 328 2.87 -2.52 -21.23
C ALA A 328 1.35 -2.23 -21.28
N ASN A 329 0.90 -1.09 -20.75
CA ASN A 329 -0.50 -0.67 -20.69
C ASN A 329 -1.41 -1.56 -19.84
N TRP A 330 -0.84 -2.38 -18.95
CA TRP A 330 -1.60 -3.21 -18.02
C TRP A 330 -2.04 -2.39 -16.81
N PRO A 331 -3.28 -2.57 -16.32
CA PRO A 331 -3.74 -1.85 -15.15
C PRO A 331 -3.01 -2.32 -13.89
N VAL A 332 -2.75 -1.40 -12.97
CA VAL A 332 -2.16 -1.70 -11.66
C VAL A 332 -3.30 -2.02 -10.70
N THR A 333 -3.42 -3.29 -10.29
CA THR A 333 -4.53 -3.84 -9.49
C THR A 333 -4.01 -4.80 -8.42
N PRO A 334 -3.39 -4.29 -7.36
CA PRO A 334 -2.80 -5.13 -6.30
C PRO A 334 -3.82 -6.03 -5.59
N GLU A 335 -5.11 -5.66 -5.58
CA GLU A 335 -6.21 -6.44 -5.02
C GLU A 335 -6.27 -7.87 -5.60
N CYS A 336 -5.74 -8.07 -6.80
CA CYS A 336 -5.65 -9.40 -7.41
C CYS A 336 -4.83 -10.37 -6.58
N LEU A 337 -3.68 -9.94 -6.03
CA LEU A 337 -2.84 -10.81 -5.21
C LEU A 337 -3.49 -11.18 -3.87
N TYR A 338 -4.45 -10.43 -3.40
CA TYR A 338 -5.25 -10.82 -2.25
C TYR A 338 -6.38 -11.77 -2.65
N TRP A 339 -7.31 -11.28 -3.48
CA TRP A 339 -8.57 -11.98 -3.74
C TRP A 339 -8.41 -13.25 -4.57
N VAL A 340 -7.57 -13.22 -5.62
CA VAL A 340 -7.35 -14.42 -6.44
C VAL A 340 -6.65 -15.50 -5.64
N VAL A 341 -5.67 -15.13 -4.80
CA VAL A 341 -4.98 -16.07 -3.91
C VAL A 341 -5.97 -16.72 -2.93
N GLN A 342 -6.86 -15.92 -2.31
CA GLN A 342 -7.91 -16.46 -1.44
C GLN A 342 -8.85 -17.41 -2.20
N PHE A 343 -9.33 -17.02 -3.38
CA PHE A 343 -10.24 -17.85 -4.18
C PHE A 343 -9.58 -19.17 -4.63
N LEU A 344 -8.32 -19.12 -5.07
CA LEU A 344 -7.57 -20.31 -5.47
C LEU A 344 -7.33 -21.24 -4.28
N TYR A 345 -6.91 -20.69 -3.15
CA TYR A 345 -6.68 -21.49 -1.95
C TYR A 345 -7.98 -22.11 -1.42
N ASP A 346 -9.08 -21.36 -1.44
CA ASP A 346 -10.40 -21.89 -1.05
C ASP A 346 -10.86 -23.05 -1.92
N ARG A 347 -10.58 -23.00 -3.23
CA ARG A 347 -11.00 -24.04 -4.18
C ARG A 347 -10.10 -25.27 -4.17
N TYR A 348 -8.79 -25.07 -4.20
CA TYR A 348 -7.83 -26.16 -4.47
C TYR A 348 -7.11 -26.67 -3.23
N ARG A 349 -7.03 -25.90 -2.15
CA ARG A 349 -6.37 -26.24 -0.88
C ARG A 349 -4.93 -26.72 -1.05
N MET A 350 -4.20 -26.16 -2.01
CA MET A 350 -2.81 -26.47 -2.30
C MET A 350 -1.87 -25.39 -1.75
N PRO A 351 -0.63 -25.76 -1.33
CA PRO A 351 0.43 -24.77 -1.10
C PRO A 351 0.64 -23.94 -2.37
N LEU A 352 0.66 -22.61 -2.24
CA LEU A 352 0.65 -21.69 -3.36
C LEU A 352 1.95 -20.87 -3.44
N TYR A 353 2.53 -20.81 -4.63
CA TYR A 353 3.63 -19.92 -4.97
C TYR A 353 3.16 -18.91 -6.03
N ILE A 354 3.42 -17.64 -5.83
CA ILE A 354 3.35 -16.67 -6.92
C ILE A 354 4.59 -16.86 -7.77
N THR A 355 4.42 -17.53 -8.89
CA THR A 355 5.53 -17.90 -9.77
C THR A 355 5.96 -16.79 -10.69
N GLU A 356 5.10 -15.80 -10.92
CA GLU A 356 5.44 -14.53 -11.57
C GLU A 356 4.51 -13.40 -11.11
N ASN A 357 5.11 -12.26 -10.81
CA ASN A 357 4.47 -10.96 -10.69
C ASN A 357 5.53 -9.87 -10.86
N GLY A 358 5.21 -8.81 -11.57
CA GLY A 358 6.14 -7.72 -11.86
C GLY A 358 5.53 -6.65 -12.74
N MET A 359 6.32 -5.64 -13.06
CA MET A 359 5.87 -4.45 -13.78
C MET A 359 6.88 -4.03 -14.85
N SER A 360 6.42 -3.78 -16.08
CA SER A 360 7.24 -3.07 -17.07
C SER A 360 7.24 -1.57 -16.81
N CYS A 361 8.40 -0.93 -16.98
CA CYS A 361 8.60 0.51 -16.85
C CYS A 361 9.40 1.08 -18.01
N HIS A 362 9.27 2.39 -18.26
CA HIS A 362 10.12 3.14 -19.17
C HIS A 362 11.42 3.56 -18.43
N ASP A 363 12.28 2.58 -18.17
CA ASP A 363 13.51 2.81 -17.42
C ASP A 363 14.57 3.51 -18.26
N ILE A 364 15.20 4.53 -17.70
CA ILE A 364 16.29 5.29 -18.30
C ILE A 364 17.48 5.35 -17.35
N VAL A 365 18.68 5.40 -17.92
CA VAL A 365 19.88 5.70 -17.14
C VAL A 365 19.91 7.20 -16.86
N SER A 366 19.86 7.58 -15.60
CA SER A 366 19.85 8.97 -15.12
C SER A 366 21.26 9.60 -15.22
N ALA A 367 21.37 10.91 -15.04
CA ALA A 367 22.64 11.65 -15.15
C ALA A 367 23.73 11.20 -14.16
N ASP A 368 23.35 10.62 -13.05
CA ASP A 368 24.22 10.01 -12.05
C ASP A 368 24.65 8.57 -12.38
N GLY A 369 24.17 8.04 -13.52
CA GLY A 369 24.45 6.68 -13.97
C GLY A 369 23.62 5.59 -13.30
N GLN A 370 22.63 5.95 -12.48
CA GLN A 370 21.70 5.03 -11.82
C GLN A 370 20.38 4.95 -12.58
N ILE A 371 19.51 4.03 -12.17
CA ILE A 371 18.16 3.89 -12.69
C ILE A 371 17.17 3.97 -11.54
N HIS A 372 16.43 5.07 -11.54
CA HIS A 372 15.42 5.38 -10.54
C HIS A 372 14.05 4.93 -11.05
N ASP A 373 13.51 3.89 -10.43
CA ASP A 373 12.22 3.28 -10.81
C ASP A 373 11.21 3.24 -9.65
N PRO A 374 10.86 4.40 -9.08
CA PRO A 374 9.95 4.49 -7.93
C PRO A 374 8.57 3.89 -8.21
N ASN A 375 8.10 3.91 -9.46
CA ASN A 375 6.82 3.30 -9.84
C ASN A 375 6.84 1.78 -9.66
N ARG A 376 7.98 1.11 -9.98
CA ARG A 376 8.12 -0.33 -9.76
C ARG A 376 8.19 -0.65 -8.28
N ILE A 377 8.85 0.19 -7.47
CA ILE A 377 8.87 0.05 -6.00
C ILE A 377 7.45 0.16 -5.45
N ALA A 378 6.69 1.18 -5.84
CA ALA A 378 5.30 1.37 -5.39
C ALA A 378 4.39 0.20 -5.82
N PHE A 379 4.56 -0.32 -7.03
CA PHE A 379 3.87 -1.51 -7.51
C PHE A 379 4.18 -2.73 -6.63
N LEU A 380 5.46 -3.04 -6.43
CA LEU A 380 5.88 -4.20 -5.64
C LEU A 380 5.41 -4.09 -4.18
N ASP A 381 5.49 -2.91 -3.57
CA ASP A 381 5.01 -2.68 -2.22
C ASP A 381 3.51 -2.95 -2.09
N ALA A 382 2.69 -2.43 -3.00
CA ALA A 382 1.25 -2.62 -2.99
C ALA A 382 0.86 -4.10 -3.21
N TYR A 383 1.47 -4.77 -4.21
CA TYR A 383 1.17 -6.16 -4.52
C TYR A 383 1.64 -7.13 -3.43
N LEU A 384 2.84 -6.93 -2.89
CA LEU A 384 3.34 -7.76 -1.79
C LEU A 384 2.57 -7.52 -0.49
N SER A 385 2.10 -6.30 -0.25
CA SER A 385 1.19 -6.02 0.88
C SER A 385 -0.13 -6.78 0.74
N ALA A 386 -0.72 -6.80 -0.46
CA ALA A 386 -1.93 -7.58 -0.74
C ALA A 386 -1.69 -9.09 -0.56
N LEU A 387 -0.55 -9.60 -1.03
CA LEU A 387 -0.17 -11.00 -0.86
C LEU A 387 0.05 -11.37 0.61
N GLN A 388 0.72 -10.50 1.38
CA GLN A 388 0.90 -10.73 2.82
C GLN A 388 -0.45 -10.79 3.53
N LYS A 389 -1.36 -9.87 3.21
CA LYS A 389 -2.72 -9.89 3.75
C LYS A 389 -3.43 -11.22 3.44
N ALA A 390 -3.30 -11.74 2.21
CA ALA A 390 -3.87 -13.05 1.87
C ALA A 390 -3.28 -14.19 2.72
N SER A 391 -1.98 -14.15 2.98
CA SER A 391 -1.31 -15.11 3.86
C SER A 391 -1.77 -14.98 5.32
N ASP A 392 -1.89 -13.74 5.83
CA ASP A 392 -2.35 -13.46 7.19
C ASP A 392 -3.81 -13.92 7.39
N ASP A 393 -4.65 -13.81 6.35
CA ASP A 393 -6.05 -14.28 6.33
C ASP A 393 -6.19 -15.80 6.05
N GLY A 394 -5.08 -16.55 6.01
CA GLY A 394 -5.03 -18.00 6.08
C GLY A 394 -4.75 -18.77 4.79
N ALA A 395 -4.46 -18.10 3.67
CA ALA A 395 -3.99 -18.77 2.47
C ALA A 395 -2.57 -19.32 2.67
N ASP A 396 -2.31 -20.57 2.27
CA ASP A 396 -0.99 -21.19 2.40
C ASP A 396 -0.02 -20.72 1.31
N VAL A 397 0.38 -19.44 1.40
CA VAL A 397 1.34 -18.81 0.47
C VAL A 397 2.76 -19.15 0.90
N ARG A 398 3.50 -19.86 0.05
CA ARG A 398 4.83 -20.39 0.34
C ARG A 398 5.97 -19.58 -0.25
N GLY A 399 5.72 -18.78 -1.29
CA GLY A 399 6.77 -18.01 -1.92
C GLY A 399 6.28 -17.07 -3.01
N TYR A 400 7.20 -16.22 -3.43
CA TYR A 400 7.00 -15.21 -4.45
C TYR A 400 8.24 -15.10 -5.32
N PHE A 401 8.06 -15.16 -6.65
CA PHE A 401 9.09 -14.98 -7.65
C PHE A 401 8.80 -13.72 -8.45
N LEU A 402 9.66 -12.73 -8.30
CA LEU A 402 9.54 -11.47 -9.03
C LEU A 402 9.86 -11.70 -10.51
N TRP A 403 8.95 -11.29 -11.40
CA TRP A 403 9.21 -11.22 -12.84
C TRP A 403 9.67 -9.80 -13.21
N THR A 404 10.93 -9.58 -13.53
CA THR A 404 12.02 -10.53 -13.77
C THR A 404 13.34 -9.98 -13.20
N PHE A 405 14.37 -10.80 -13.15
CA PHE A 405 15.67 -10.33 -12.65
C PHE A 405 16.33 -9.35 -13.62
N LEU A 406 16.48 -9.73 -14.90
CA LEU A 406 17.10 -8.91 -15.94
C LEU A 406 16.03 -8.31 -16.88
N ASP A 407 16.21 -7.08 -17.37
CA ASP A 407 15.54 -6.66 -18.60
C ASP A 407 15.90 -7.64 -19.71
N ASN A 408 14.93 -8.05 -20.52
CA ASN A 408 15.14 -9.13 -21.47
C ASN A 408 14.31 -8.97 -22.74
N PHE A 409 14.26 -9.98 -23.57
CA PHE A 409 13.44 -10.08 -24.77
C PHE A 409 11.98 -10.40 -24.40
N GLU A 410 11.08 -9.43 -24.55
CA GLU A 410 9.67 -9.59 -24.17
C GLU A 410 8.82 -10.09 -25.34
N TRP A 411 9.05 -11.33 -25.76
CA TRP A 411 8.27 -12.07 -26.73
C TRP A 411 7.99 -11.26 -28.03
N ASP A 412 6.71 -11.10 -28.43
CA ASP A 412 6.33 -10.32 -29.62
C ASP A 412 6.66 -8.82 -29.52
N LYS A 413 6.96 -8.30 -28.33
CA LYS A 413 7.38 -6.90 -28.09
C LYS A 413 8.88 -6.68 -28.31
N GLY A 414 9.67 -7.74 -28.38
CA GLY A 414 11.13 -7.61 -28.47
C GLY A 414 11.74 -6.96 -27.22
N TYR A 415 12.54 -5.93 -27.40
CA TYR A 415 13.20 -5.21 -26.29
C TYR A 415 12.50 -3.92 -25.87
N THR A 416 11.25 -3.71 -26.30
CA THR A 416 10.50 -2.47 -25.98
C THR A 416 10.01 -2.39 -24.54
N GLU A 417 9.83 -3.53 -23.87
CA GLU A 417 9.35 -3.62 -22.50
C GLU A 417 10.49 -3.99 -21.52
N ARG A 418 10.51 -3.35 -20.35
CA ARG A 418 11.54 -3.56 -19.32
C ARG A 418 10.92 -3.99 -18.00
N PHE A 419 10.92 -5.28 -17.74
CA PHE A 419 10.40 -5.86 -16.49
C PHE A 419 11.46 -6.08 -15.40
N GLY A 420 12.74 -6.06 -15.78
CA GLY A 420 13.84 -6.37 -14.88
C GLY A 420 13.98 -5.42 -13.71
N ILE A 421 14.44 -5.94 -12.58
CA ILE A 421 14.99 -5.11 -11.49
C ILE A 421 16.48 -4.79 -11.73
N VAL A 422 17.09 -5.43 -12.71
CA VAL A 422 18.42 -5.13 -13.22
C VAL A 422 18.30 -4.70 -14.69
N HIS A 423 18.76 -3.50 -14.97
CA HIS A 423 18.81 -2.97 -16.31
C HIS A 423 19.90 -3.67 -17.13
N VAL A 424 19.58 -4.03 -18.37
CA VAL A 424 20.53 -4.53 -19.36
C VAL A 424 20.68 -3.51 -20.50
N ASP A 425 21.86 -3.03 -20.71
CA ASP A 425 22.23 -2.33 -21.93
C ASP A 425 22.51 -3.39 -23.00
N PHE A 426 21.57 -3.63 -23.88
CA PHE A 426 21.64 -4.70 -24.87
C PHE A 426 22.79 -4.51 -25.90
N ALA A 427 23.33 -3.30 -26.04
CA ALA A 427 24.46 -3.05 -26.92
C ALA A 427 25.80 -3.47 -26.30
N THR A 428 25.97 -3.24 -25.02
CA THR A 428 27.22 -3.50 -24.29
C THR A 428 27.13 -4.69 -23.32
N GLN A 429 25.93 -5.18 -23.08
CA GLN A 429 25.61 -6.22 -22.11
C GLN A 429 25.94 -5.83 -20.66
N LYS A 430 26.06 -4.52 -20.37
CA LYS A 430 26.25 -4.02 -19.00
C LYS A 430 25.00 -4.19 -18.17
N ARG A 431 25.16 -4.68 -16.93
CA ARG A 431 24.09 -4.78 -15.93
C ARG A 431 24.18 -3.62 -14.94
N ILE A 432 23.03 -2.99 -14.64
CA ILE A 432 22.92 -1.96 -13.62
C ILE A 432 21.70 -2.31 -12.74
N ALA A 433 21.95 -2.55 -11.45
CA ALA A 433 20.85 -2.75 -10.50
C ALA A 433 20.04 -1.46 -10.38
N LYS A 434 18.72 -1.57 -10.47
CA LYS A 434 17.78 -0.44 -10.33
C LYS A 434 17.47 -0.19 -8.85
N ASP A 435 16.86 0.93 -8.52
CA ASP A 435 16.45 1.23 -7.13
C ASP A 435 15.52 0.14 -6.59
N SER A 436 14.64 -0.42 -7.42
CA SER A 436 13.77 -1.55 -7.07
C SER A 436 14.53 -2.81 -6.66
N ALA A 437 15.72 -3.06 -7.20
CA ALA A 437 16.54 -4.21 -6.79
C ALA A 437 17.01 -4.08 -5.34
N TYR A 438 17.46 -2.89 -4.94
CA TYR A 438 17.87 -2.62 -3.56
C TYR A 438 16.68 -2.57 -2.59
N TRP A 439 15.53 -2.07 -3.05
CA TRP A 439 14.31 -2.11 -2.27
C TRP A 439 13.84 -3.57 -2.05
N TYR A 440 13.87 -4.41 -3.10
CA TYR A 440 13.51 -5.81 -3.02
C TYR A 440 14.49 -6.61 -2.14
N GLN A 441 15.79 -6.27 -2.19
CA GLN A 441 16.77 -6.82 -1.25
C GLN A 441 16.35 -6.60 0.21
N LYS A 442 16.00 -5.36 0.58
CA LYS A 442 15.50 -5.03 1.93
C LYS A 442 14.22 -5.81 2.28
N THR A 443 13.35 -6.02 1.30
CA THR A 443 12.12 -6.79 1.48
C THR A 443 12.43 -8.24 1.81
N MET A 444 13.34 -8.87 1.08
CA MET A 444 13.80 -10.24 1.35
C MET A 444 14.49 -10.36 2.71
N GLU A 445 15.40 -9.45 3.04
CA GLU A 445 16.15 -9.43 4.31
C GLU A 445 15.23 -9.25 5.53
N SER A 446 14.20 -8.42 5.41
CA SER A 446 13.23 -8.16 6.49
C SER A 446 12.02 -9.08 6.48
N ASN A 447 11.95 -10.04 5.55
CA ASN A 447 10.80 -10.92 5.32
C ASN A 447 9.48 -10.14 5.16
N GLY A 448 9.51 -9.06 4.36
CA GLY A 448 8.39 -8.14 4.14
C GLY A 448 8.22 -7.07 5.21
N GLY A 449 9.13 -6.97 6.19
CA GLY A 449 9.01 -5.98 7.28
C GLY A 449 9.08 -4.51 6.82
N ASN A 450 9.67 -4.25 5.65
CA ASN A 450 9.72 -2.91 5.05
C ASN A 450 8.48 -2.56 4.20
N LEU A 451 7.52 -3.46 4.03
CA LEU A 451 6.29 -3.17 3.32
C LEU A 451 5.50 -2.07 4.04
N THR A 452 4.87 -1.19 3.27
CA THR A 452 4.13 -0.04 3.82
C THR A 452 3.06 -0.48 4.82
N MET A 453 2.37 -1.59 4.58
CA MET A 453 1.41 -2.15 5.53
C MET A 453 2.03 -2.52 6.89
N ASN A 454 3.30 -2.93 6.92
CA ASN A 454 4.01 -3.30 8.14
C ASN A 454 4.67 -2.09 8.82
N GLN A 455 4.92 -1.02 8.07
CA GLN A 455 5.48 0.23 8.60
C GLN A 455 4.43 1.12 9.24
N GLY A 456 3.15 0.72 9.20
CA GLY A 456 2.07 1.41 9.87
C GLY A 456 1.91 2.87 9.44
N LYS A 457 2.07 3.21 8.16
CA LYS A 457 1.67 4.54 7.66
C LYS A 457 0.15 4.66 7.77
N LYS A 458 -0.28 4.98 8.97
CA LYS A 458 -1.65 5.37 9.25
C LYS A 458 -1.95 6.64 8.45
N PRO A 459 -3.19 6.83 7.93
CA PRO A 459 -3.51 8.02 7.16
C PRO A 459 -3.44 9.26 8.05
N ILE A 460 -3.00 10.41 7.50
CA ILE A 460 -3.16 11.70 8.17
C ILE A 460 -4.66 12.00 8.26
N LEU A 461 -5.13 12.34 9.47
CA LEU A 461 -6.55 12.61 9.70
C LEU A 461 -6.80 14.11 9.59
N PHE A 462 -7.29 14.59 8.45
CA PHE A 462 -7.73 15.97 8.27
C PHE A 462 -9.17 16.14 8.74
N PHE A 463 -9.46 17.26 9.42
CA PHE A 463 -10.77 17.49 10.02
C PHE A 463 -11.54 18.64 9.37
N ASN A 464 -12.87 18.50 9.31
CA ASN A 464 -13.80 19.58 9.13
C ASN A 464 -13.99 20.22 10.52
N PRO A 465 -13.66 21.50 10.70
CA PRO A 465 -13.82 22.15 11.99
C PRO A 465 -15.29 22.43 12.32
N VAL A 466 -15.60 22.55 13.61
CA VAL A 466 -16.92 22.97 14.08
C VAL A 466 -16.90 24.44 14.43
N LEU A 467 -17.71 25.24 13.75
CA LEU A 467 -17.81 26.68 13.97
C LEU A 467 -18.88 27.03 14.99
N LYS A 468 -18.62 28.00 15.88
CA LYS A 468 -19.51 28.44 16.93
C LYS A 468 -19.81 29.91 16.86
N GLU A 469 -21.09 30.26 16.78
CA GLU A 469 -21.57 31.61 16.95
C GLU A 469 -21.52 32.00 18.45
N THR A 470 -20.96 33.19 18.72
CA THR A 470 -20.83 33.69 20.10
C THR A 470 -21.19 35.18 20.14
N VAL A 471 -21.59 35.69 21.33
CA VAL A 471 -21.98 37.07 21.48
C VAL A 471 -20.83 38.09 21.32
N TRP A 472 -19.61 37.61 21.40
CA TRP A 472 -18.36 38.38 21.29
C TRP A 472 -17.57 38.05 19.99
N GLY A 473 -18.10 37.17 19.17
CA GLY A 473 -17.42 36.69 17.98
C GLY A 473 -17.29 37.71 16.86
N GLY A 474 -16.28 37.51 16.04
CA GLY A 474 -15.96 38.36 14.87
C GLY A 474 -16.29 37.70 13.53
N GLN A 475 -15.65 38.18 12.50
CA GLN A 475 -15.79 37.72 11.11
C GLN A 475 -14.46 37.22 10.51
N ARG A 476 -13.36 37.27 11.27
CA ARG A 476 -12.01 36.97 10.78
C ARG A 476 -11.88 35.50 10.37
N LEU A 477 -12.60 34.58 11.06
CA LEU A 477 -12.62 33.13 10.72
C LEU A 477 -13.12 32.90 9.29
N GLY A 478 -14.13 33.64 8.83
CA GLY A 478 -14.57 33.58 7.43
C GLY A 478 -13.65 34.36 6.48
N LYS A 479 -13.34 35.62 6.81
CA LYS A 479 -12.63 36.55 5.90
C LYS A 479 -11.15 36.24 5.72
N GLU A 480 -10.47 35.79 6.79
CA GLU A 480 -9.02 35.61 6.81
C GLU A 480 -8.58 34.15 6.87
N TRP A 481 -9.48 33.25 7.26
CA TRP A 481 -9.21 31.81 7.40
C TRP A 481 -9.94 30.95 6.37
N GLY A 482 -10.88 31.55 5.61
CA GLY A 482 -11.56 30.87 4.52
C GLY A 482 -12.63 29.87 4.94
N TYR A 483 -13.06 29.87 6.23
CA TYR A 483 -14.12 28.96 6.67
C TYR A 483 -15.50 29.44 6.20
N GLU A 484 -16.38 28.48 5.92
CA GLU A 484 -17.78 28.77 5.57
C GLU A 484 -18.57 29.13 6.84
N VAL A 485 -18.59 30.41 7.19
CA VAL A 485 -19.34 30.94 8.33
C VAL A 485 -20.78 31.28 7.93
N GLN A 486 -21.74 31.01 8.83
CA GLN A 486 -23.16 31.23 8.55
C GLN A 486 -23.67 32.61 9.02
N GLY A 487 -22.93 33.29 9.89
CA GLY A 487 -23.31 34.54 10.52
C GLY A 487 -22.16 35.54 10.62
N ASP A 488 -22.46 36.68 11.30
CA ASP A 488 -21.51 37.79 11.46
C ASP A 488 -20.75 37.76 12.82
N SER A 489 -20.97 36.70 13.62
CA SER A 489 -20.45 36.59 15.00
C SER A 489 -19.86 35.22 15.32
N THR A 490 -19.14 34.64 14.36
CA THR A 490 -18.46 33.34 14.56
C THR A 490 -17.19 33.56 15.38
N GLY A 491 -17.27 33.25 16.68
CA GLY A 491 -16.16 33.54 17.62
C GLY A 491 -15.19 32.34 17.79
N GLU A 492 -15.61 31.11 17.56
CA GLU A 492 -14.74 29.94 17.73
C GLU A 492 -14.78 29.00 16.51
N CYS A 493 -13.60 28.53 16.14
CA CYS A 493 -13.39 27.40 15.24
C CYS A 493 -12.76 26.25 16.05
N TRP A 494 -13.52 25.21 16.34
CA TRP A 494 -13.01 24.01 16.96
C TRP A 494 -12.37 23.13 15.89
N GLY A 495 -11.06 23.24 15.75
CA GLY A 495 -10.31 22.63 14.66
C GLY A 495 -10.07 21.13 14.85
N ILE A 496 -9.79 20.71 16.11
CA ILE A 496 -9.66 19.32 16.50
C ILE A 496 -10.42 19.11 17.82
N SER A 497 -11.53 18.40 17.77
CA SER A 497 -12.44 18.23 18.88
C SER A 497 -13.18 16.89 18.81
N ALA A 498 -13.24 16.19 19.95
CA ALA A 498 -14.14 15.07 20.22
C ALA A 498 -15.14 15.40 21.33
N ASN A 499 -15.40 16.71 21.58
CA ASN A 499 -16.35 17.14 22.59
C ASN A 499 -17.78 16.90 22.09
N PRO A 500 -18.72 16.39 22.93
CA PRO A 500 -20.11 16.17 22.52
C PRO A 500 -20.81 17.42 21.97
N ASN A 501 -20.37 18.61 22.40
CA ASN A 501 -20.90 19.89 21.92
C ASN A 501 -20.31 20.34 20.57
N GLY A 502 -19.33 19.60 20.00
CA GLY A 502 -18.70 19.94 18.75
C GLY A 502 -17.65 18.91 18.37
N ASP A 503 -18.10 17.75 17.88
CA ASP A 503 -17.26 16.63 17.47
C ASP A 503 -16.88 16.80 15.99
N CYS A 504 -15.58 16.94 15.70
CA CYS A 504 -15.09 17.15 14.35
C CYS A 504 -15.14 15.88 13.53
N THR A 505 -15.49 16.00 12.25
CA THR A 505 -15.52 14.88 11.31
C THR A 505 -14.28 14.85 10.44
N VAL A 506 -13.81 13.66 10.09
CA VAL A 506 -12.73 13.49 9.11
C VAL A 506 -13.18 13.98 7.74
N ARG A 507 -12.35 14.86 7.13
CA ARG A 507 -12.64 15.53 5.86
C ARG A 507 -12.48 14.62 4.65
N GLU A 508 -11.44 13.77 4.66
CA GLU A 508 -11.01 13.01 3.50
C GLU A 508 -10.26 11.71 3.89
N GLY A 509 -10.13 10.78 2.94
CA GLY A 509 -9.44 9.52 3.11
C GLY A 509 -10.35 8.40 3.63
N GLU A 510 -9.75 7.32 4.12
CA GLU A 510 -10.42 6.10 4.54
C GLU A 510 -11.51 6.33 5.60
N TYR A 511 -11.32 7.29 6.48
CA TYR A 511 -12.22 7.57 7.60
C TYR A 511 -13.18 8.75 7.34
N THR A 512 -13.33 9.20 6.10
CA THR A 512 -14.19 10.33 5.73
C THR A 512 -15.57 10.24 6.38
N GLY A 513 -15.99 11.32 7.06
CA GLY A 513 -17.29 11.44 7.71
C GLY A 513 -17.38 10.81 9.10
N LYS A 514 -16.43 9.98 9.54
CA LYS A 514 -16.36 9.53 10.93
C LYS A 514 -15.98 10.69 11.83
N THR A 515 -16.57 10.73 13.04
CA THR A 515 -16.20 11.74 14.03
C THR A 515 -14.94 11.33 14.79
N LEU A 516 -14.23 12.31 15.38
CA LEU A 516 -13.03 12.03 16.16
C LEU A 516 -13.36 11.14 17.38
N SER A 517 -14.51 11.33 18.00
CA SER A 517 -14.94 10.48 19.12
C SER A 517 -15.25 9.04 18.70
N GLN A 518 -15.75 8.83 17.47
CA GLN A 518 -15.92 7.50 16.90
C GLN A 518 -14.57 6.83 16.65
N LEU A 519 -13.64 7.54 16.00
CA LEU A 519 -12.30 7.01 15.75
C LEU A 519 -11.56 6.66 17.07
N TRP A 520 -11.70 7.47 18.10
CA TRP A 520 -11.11 7.19 19.42
C TRP A 520 -11.55 5.84 19.99
N LYS A 521 -12.80 5.46 19.75
CA LYS A 521 -13.39 4.20 20.26
C LYS A 521 -13.14 3.02 19.32
N GLU A 522 -13.30 3.24 18.01
CA GLU A 522 -13.29 2.18 17.00
C GLU A 522 -11.89 1.86 16.49
N GLU A 523 -10.99 2.87 16.45
CA GLU A 523 -9.64 2.76 15.88
C GLU A 523 -8.55 3.22 16.89
N PRO A 524 -8.53 2.68 18.14
CA PRO A 524 -7.62 3.16 19.18
C PRO A 524 -6.14 3.07 18.79
N GLN A 525 -5.76 2.19 17.86
CA GLN A 525 -4.41 2.08 17.34
C GLN A 525 -3.92 3.35 16.63
N LEU A 526 -4.83 4.18 16.09
CA LEU A 526 -4.47 5.48 15.51
C LEU A 526 -3.90 6.43 16.59
N PHE A 527 -4.25 6.21 17.83
CA PHE A 527 -3.87 7.03 18.96
C PHE A 527 -2.88 6.35 19.92
N GLY A 528 -2.28 5.21 19.51
CA GLY A 528 -1.33 4.45 20.32
C GLY A 528 -1.98 3.61 21.43
N ASN A 529 -3.24 3.20 21.23
CA ASN A 529 -4.04 2.41 22.19
C ASN A 529 -4.12 3.08 23.57
N PRO A 530 -4.63 4.32 23.65
CA PRO A 530 -4.67 5.07 24.91
C PRO A 530 -5.62 4.41 25.91
N ILE A 531 -5.34 4.64 27.19
CA ILE A 531 -6.24 4.24 28.28
C ILE A 531 -7.25 5.38 28.51
N GLY A 532 -8.54 5.09 28.43
CA GLY A 532 -9.63 6.05 28.67
C GLY A 532 -10.65 6.08 27.54
N ASP A 533 -11.85 6.53 27.90
CA ASP A 533 -13.02 6.55 27.00
C ASP A 533 -13.20 7.88 26.25
N ARG A 534 -12.36 8.89 26.53
CA ARG A 534 -12.48 10.24 26.00
C ARG A 534 -11.17 10.72 25.39
N PHE A 535 -11.29 11.35 24.21
CA PHE A 535 -10.16 12.06 23.61
C PHE A 535 -9.78 13.25 24.51
N PRO A 536 -8.50 13.41 24.88
CA PRO A 536 -8.14 14.28 26.00
C PRO A 536 -8.02 15.76 25.68
N LEU A 537 -7.83 16.14 24.41
CA LEU A 537 -7.49 17.50 24.01
C LEU A 537 -8.57 18.14 23.13
N LEU A 538 -8.56 19.47 23.10
CA LEU A 538 -9.37 20.30 22.22
C LEU A 538 -8.52 21.46 21.72
N THR A 539 -8.50 21.69 20.40
CA THR A 539 -7.79 22.81 19.77
C THR A 539 -8.78 23.70 19.06
N LYS A 540 -8.70 25.02 19.35
CA LYS A 540 -9.60 26.05 18.81
C LYS A 540 -8.82 27.22 18.23
N VAL A 541 -9.42 27.90 17.24
CA VAL A 541 -9.07 29.28 16.90
C VAL A 541 -10.18 30.20 17.42
N ILE A 542 -9.81 31.23 18.16
CA ILE A 542 -10.73 32.17 18.80
C ILE A 542 -10.57 33.57 18.13
N ASP A 543 -11.66 34.11 17.59
CA ASP A 543 -11.77 35.47 17.06
C ASP A 543 -12.60 36.32 18.00
N ALA A 544 -11.94 37.04 18.90
CA ALA A 544 -12.57 37.91 19.86
C ALA A 544 -12.77 39.32 19.23
N LYS A 545 -13.96 39.60 18.73
CA LYS A 545 -14.33 40.98 18.33
C LYS A 545 -14.52 41.90 19.55
N ASP A 546 -15.18 41.35 20.58
CA ASP A 546 -15.43 42.02 21.85
C ASP A 546 -14.80 41.20 23.00
N ASP A 547 -14.63 41.82 24.17
CA ASP A 547 -14.05 41.15 25.35
C ASP A 547 -14.85 39.89 25.74
N LEU A 548 -14.18 38.77 25.96
CA LEU A 548 -14.80 37.57 26.55
C LEU A 548 -15.12 37.83 28.02
N SER A 549 -16.01 37.01 28.59
CA SER A 549 -16.29 37.07 30.04
C SER A 549 -15.02 36.86 30.87
N ILE A 550 -14.91 37.56 31.97
CA ILE A 550 -13.91 37.27 32.98
C ILE A 550 -14.31 35.94 33.65
N GLN A 551 -13.43 34.98 33.58
CA GLN A 551 -13.75 33.59 33.92
C GLN A 551 -12.60 32.88 34.63
N VAL A 552 -12.92 31.70 35.18
CA VAL A 552 -11.97 30.78 35.80
C VAL A 552 -12.41 29.35 35.52
N HIS A 553 -11.45 28.44 35.43
CA HIS A 553 -11.70 27.01 35.24
C HIS A 553 -11.30 26.20 36.47
N PRO A 554 -12.06 25.14 36.81
CA PRO A 554 -11.71 24.18 37.85
C PRO A 554 -10.59 23.23 37.41
N ASP A 555 -9.94 22.62 38.42
CA ASP A 555 -9.11 21.42 38.19
C ASP A 555 -9.97 20.15 38.05
N ASP A 556 -9.34 19.01 37.70
CA ASP A 556 -10.03 17.73 37.52
C ASP A 556 -10.74 17.27 38.84
N ALA A 557 -10.14 17.47 39.97
CA ALA A 557 -10.71 17.01 41.24
C ALA A 557 -12.02 17.74 41.58
N TYR A 558 -12.05 19.05 41.35
CA TYR A 558 -13.26 19.85 41.57
C TYR A 558 -14.32 19.57 40.49
N ALA A 559 -13.91 19.47 39.21
CA ALA A 559 -14.83 19.21 38.12
C ALA A 559 -15.46 17.80 38.21
N MET A 560 -14.70 16.77 38.51
CA MET A 560 -15.21 15.42 38.72
C MET A 560 -16.28 15.36 39.82
N LYS A 561 -16.08 16.11 40.90
CA LYS A 561 -17.00 16.13 42.02
C LYS A 561 -18.25 16.96 41.79
N ASN A 562 -18.11 18.13 41.13
CA ASN A 562 -19.17 19.14 41.06
C ASN A 562 -19.81 19.29 39.69
N GLU A 563 -19.24 18.67 38.65
CA GLU A 563 -19.68 18.79 37.23
C GLU A 563 -19.89 17.40 36.57
N ASN A 564 -20.58 16.51 37.28
CA ASN A 564 -21.04 15.20 36.77
C ASN A 564 -19.92 14.34 36.18
N GLY A 565 -18.70 14.37 36.76
CA GLY A 565 -17.56 13.59 36.27
C GLY A 565 -16.85 14.19 35.08
N SER A 566 -17.01 15.49 34.83
CA SER A 566 -16.28 16.22 33.78
C SER A 566 -14.81 16.42 34.14
N LEU A 567 -13.99 16.67 33.11
CA LEU A 567 -12.59 17.07 33.28
C LEU A 567 -12.50 18.53 33.72
N GLY A 568 -11.43 18.89 34.38
CA GLY A 568 -11.00 20.26 34.58
C GLY A 568 -10.60 20.93 33.26
N LYS A 569 -10.16 22.16 33.30
CA LYS A 569 -9.74 22.87 32.11
C LYS A 569 -8.44 23.63 32.33
N THR A 570 -7.34 22.97 31.96
CA THR A 570 -6.03 23.61 31.75
C THR A 570 -5.93 23.97 30.28
N GLU A 571 -5.50 25.18 29.98
CA GLU A 571 -5.41 25.68 28.60
C GLU A 571 -4.15 26.50 28.36
N CYS A 572 -3.80 26.69 27.11
CA CYS A 572 -2.77 27.63 26.69
C CYS A 572 -3.19 28.35 25.41
N TRP A 573 -2.66 29.54 25.22
CA TRP A 573 -2.96 30.41 24.10
C TRP A 573 -1.72 30.75 23.31
N TYR A 574 -1.83 30.74 22.00
CA TYR A 574 -0.83 31.31 21.10
C TYR A 574 -1.44 32.47 20.33
N VAL A 575 -0.92 33.68 20.55
CA VAL A 575 -1.46 34.93 19.94
C VAL A 575 -1.10 34.99 18.45
N LEU A 576 -2.10 34.78 17.61
CA LEU A 576 -1.97 34.80 16.15
C LEU A 576 -1.93 36.23 15.57
N ASP A 577 -2.75 37.12 16.18
CA ASP A 577 -2.80 38.53 15.84
C ASP A 577 -3.51 39.32 16.94
N CYS A 578 -3.11 40.57 17.14
CA CYS A 578 -3.73 41.48 18.08
C CYS A 578 -3.45 42.95 17.71
N PRO A 579 -4.27 43.90 18.23
CA PRO A 579 -3.98 45.34 18.10
C PRO A 579 -2.66 45.74 18.77
N GLU A 580 -2.13 46.88 18.36
CA GLU A 580 -1.01 47.50 19.08
C GLU A 580 -1.45 47.86 20.50
N ASN A 581 -0.63 47.55 21.49
CA ASN A 581 -0.92 47.71 22.94
C ASN A 581 -2.08 46.83 23.46
N ALA A 582 -2.35 45.68 22.82
CA ALA A 582 -3.32 44.72 23.33
C ALA A 582 -2.94 44.18 24.73
N THR A 583 -3.96 43.92 25.53
CA THR A 583 -3.81 43.28 26.84
C THR A 583 -4.70 42.05 26.94
N LEU A 584 -4.31 41.09 27.78
CA LEU A 584 -5.13 39.94 28.23
C LEU A 584 -5.34 40.05 29.74
N VAL A 585 -6.44 39.52 30.24
CA VAL A 585 -6.62 39.35 31.68
C VAL A 585 -5.94 38.04 32.11
N VAL A 586 -4.93 38.14 33.00
CA VAL A 586 -4.25 36.97 33.57
C VAL A 586 -4.01 37.22 35.05
N GLY A 587 -4.84 36.61 35.89
CA GLY A 587 -4.82 36.71 37.35
C GLY A 587 -5.62 37.91 37.89
N HIS A 588 -5.42 38.17 39.17
CA HIS A 588 -6.12 39.22 39.93
C HIS A 588 -5.19 39.83 40.99
N ASN A 589 -5.63 40.95 41.60
CA ASN A 589 -4.84 41.74 42.56
C ASN A 589 -5.17 41.43 44.02
N ALA A 590 -6.25 40.69 44.34
CA ALA A 590 -6.63 40.33 45.71
C ALA A 590 -5.55 39.49 46.38
N LYS A 591 -5.26 39.79 47.65
CA LYS A 591 -4.21 39.14 48.44
C LYS A 591 -4.76 37.99 49.32
N THR A 592 -6.04 38.02 49.65
CA THR A 592 -6.73 37.02 50.47
C THR A 592 -8.07 36.63 49.83
N GLY A 593 -8.59 35.44 50.18
CA GLY A 593 -9.90 35.01 49.71
C GLY A 593 -11.05 35.91 50.22
N GLU A 594 -10.90 36.53 51.38
CA GLU A 594 -11.89 37.49 51.91
C GLU A 594 -11.89 38.77 51.08
N GLU A 595 -10.72 39.33 50.76
CA GLU A 595 -10.57 40.49 49.87
C GLU A 595 -11.13 40.23 48.46
N LEU A 596 -10.86 39.03 47.90
CA LEU A 596 -11.42 38.59 46.63
C LEU A 596 -12.96 38.60 46.67
N ARG A 597 -13.58 38.00 47.68
CA ARG A 597 -15.03 37.97 47.83
C ARG A 597 -15.61 39.38 47.95
N GLN A 598 -14.98 40.23 48.75
CA GLN A 598 -15.41 41.59 48.94
C GLN A 598 -15.32 42.40 47.62
N MET A 599 -14.21 42.32 46.89
CA MET A 599 -14.03 43.07 45.66
C MET A 599 -15.03 42.60 44.57
N ILE A 600 -15.34 41.31 44.49
CA ILE A 600 -16.37 40.78 43.57
C ILE A 600 -17.77 41.29 44.01
N ALA A 601 -18.11 41.24 45.28
CA ALA A 601 -19.43 41.67 45.80
C ALA A 601 -19.67 43.17 45.62
N GLU A 602 -18.61 43.97 45.70
CA GLU A 602 -18.64 45.43 45.49
C GLU A 602 -18.51 45.85 44.02
N GLY A 603 -18.31 44.91 43.11
CA GLY A 603 -18.12 45.20 41.66
C GLY A 603 -16.84 45.99 41.34
N ARG A 604 -15.79 45.85 42.15
CA ARG A 604 -14.52 46.58 41.99
C ARG A 604 -13.62 45.97 40.94
N TRP A 605 -14.16 45.73 39.76
CA TRP A 605 -13.50 45.03 38.68
C TRP A 605 -12.18 45.65 38.24
N ASN A 606 -12.11 46.99 38.10
CA ASN A 606 -10.89 47.71 37.67
C ASN A 606 -9.73 47.56 38.67
N GLU A 607 -10.03 47.32 39.97
CA GLU A 607 -9.01 47.10 40.98
C GLU A 607 -8.65 45.64 41.12
N LEU A 608 -9.62 44.77 40.89
CA LEU A 608 -9.47 43.31 41.02
C LEU A 608 -8.69 42.72 39.86
N ILE A 609 -9.03 43.08 38.63
CA ILE A 609 -8.52 42.42 37.43
C ILE A 609 -7.08 42.87 37.13
N ARG A 610 -6.22 41.88 36.80
CA ARG A 610 -4.86 42.16 36.33
C ARG A 610 -4.78 42.01 34.83
N GLU A 611 -4.52 43.11 34.13
CA GLU A 611 -4.26 43.10 32.69
C GLU A 611 -2.75 43.02 32.43
N VAL A 612 -2.38 42.21 31.43
CA VAL A 612 -0.99 42.03 31.01
C VAL A 612 -0.85 42.35 29.52
N PRO A 613 0.18 43.13 29.09
CA PRO A 613 0.39 43.41 27.70
C PRO A 613 0.79 42.14 26.93
N VAL A 614 0.27 42.05 25.71
CA VAL A 614 0.58 40.93 24.81
C VAL A 614 0.78 41.43 23.37
N LYS A 615 1.50 40.60 22.58
CA LYS A 615 1.75 40.88 21.17
C LYS A 615 1.64 39.54 20.39
N LYS A 616 1.52 39.66 19.07
CA LYS A 616 1.58 38.55 18.15
C LYS A 616 2.83 37.68 18.42
N GLY A 617 2.63 36.38 18.52
CA GLY A 617 3.69 35.40 18.80
C GLY A 617 3.95 35.15 20.28
N ASP A 618 3.18 35.78 21.20
CA ASP A 618 3.25 35.41 22.62
C ASP A 618 2.48 34.10 22.87
N PHE A 619 3.04 33.30 23.76
CA PHE A 619 2.43 32.08 24.28
C PHE A 619 2.08 32.24 25.75
N ILE A 620 0.86 31.89 26.14
CA ILE A 620 0.34 32.07 27.50
C ILE A 620 -0.20 30.77 28.04
N GLN A 621 0.28 30.33 29.21
CA GLN A 621 -0.24 29.18 29.94
C GLN A 621 -1.25 29.62 30.98
N ILE A 622 -2.44 29.01 30.99
CA ILE A 622 -3.53 29.27 31.93
C ILE A 622 -3.77 28.00 32.75
N GLU A 623 -3.31 28.04 34.00
CA GLU A 623 -3.54 26.95 34.96
C GLU A 623 -4.96 27.04 35.55
N PRO A 624 -5.57 25.92 35.98
CA PRO A 624 -6.83 25.94 36.75
C PRO A 624 -6.75 26.91 37.93
N GLY A 625 -7.83 27.60 38.21
CA GLY A 625 -7.88 28.61 39.27
C GLY A 625 -7.34 29.98 38.88
N THR A 626 -6.80 30.16 37.68
CA THR A 626 -6.37 31.46 37.18
C THR A 626 -7.56 32.24 36.61
N VAL A 627 -7.84 33.44 37.15
CA VAL A 627 -8.80 34.38 36.57
C VAL A 627 -8.24 34.88 35.23
N HIS A 628 -9.02 34.78 34.16
CA HIS A 628 -8.53 35.18 32.85
C HIS A 628 -9.66 35.69 31.92
N ALA A 629 -9.30 36.45 30.88
CA ALA A 629 -10.19 36.80 29.78
C ALA A 629 -9.39 37.21 28.55
N ILE A 630 -9.91 36.87 27.37
CA ILE A 630 -9.43 37.36 26.08
C ILE A 630 -10.13 38.69 25.79
N LYS A 631 -9.34 39.72 25.45
CA LYS A 631 -9.84 41.05 25.12
C LYS A 631 -10.17 41.18 23.65
N GLY A 632 -11.08 42.11 23.34
CA GLY A 632 -11.52 42.39 21.96
C GLY A 632 -10.37 42.76 21.02
N GLY A 633 -10.47 42.33 19.77
CA GLY A 633 -9.47 42.51 18.73
C GLY A 633 -8.39 41.42 18.67
N ILE A 634 -8.34 40.47 19.63
CA ILE A 634 -7.34 39.42 19.68
C ILE A 634 -7.83 38.17 18.92
N LEU A 635 -6.94 37.65 18.08
CA LEU A 635 -7.08 36.36 17.44
C LEU A 635 -6.02 35.40 18.01
N LEU A 636 -6.40 34.24 18.50
CA LEU A 636 -5.47 33.28 19.09
C LEU A 636 -5.85 31.83 18.78
N LEU A 637 -4.86 30.93 18.89
CA LEU A 637 -5.08 29.49 18.95
C LEU A 637 -5.02 29.03 20.39
N GLU A 638 -6.04 28.28 20.81
CA GLU A 638 -6.14 27.69 22.15
C GLU A 638 -5.97 26.18 22.05
N THR A 639 -5.08 25.64 22.87
CA THR A 639 -4.99 24.19 23.14
C THR A 639 -5.35 23.94 24.60
N GLN A 640 -6.28 23.01 24.85
CA GLN A 640 -6.85 22.76 26.16
C GLN A 640 -7.18 21.30 26.41
N GLN A 641 -7.44 20.94 27.68
CA GLN A 641 -8.16 19.71 27.99
C GLN A 641 -9.53 19.71 27.30
N ASN A 642 -10.04 18.53 26.93
CA ASN A 642 -11.34 18.38 26.27
C ASN A 642 -12.50 18.63 27.26
N SER A 643 -12.63 19.88 27.67
CA SER A 643 -13.64 20.39 28.61
C SER A 643 -14.15 21.75 28.11
N ASP A 644 -15.42 22.02 28.30
CA ASP A 644 -16.07 23.30 28.00
C ASP A 644 -16.61 24.00 29.26
N ILE A 645 -16.18 23.53 30.44
CA ILE A 645 -16.60 24.11 31.73
C ILE A 645 -15.98 25.50 31.89
N THR A 646 -16.87 26.49 32.09
CA THR A 646 -16.50 27.88 32.30
C THR A 646 -17.29 28.48 33.46
N TYR A 647 -16.60 28.94 34.49
CA TYR A 647 -17.21 29.69 35.57
C TYR A 647 -17.04 31.18 35.30
N ARG A 648 -18.16 31.87 34.98
CA ARG A 648 -18.17 33.31 34.71
C ARG A 648 -18.17 34.08 35.98
N VAL A 649 -17.17 34.92 36.18
CA VAL A 649 -17.05 35.85 37.31
C VAL A 649 -17.75 37.17 36.97
N TYR A 650 -17.55 37.68 35.76
CA TYR A 650 -18.17 38.91 35.25
C TYR A 650 -18.32 38.88 33.74
N ASP A 651 -19.41 39.43 33.20
CA ASP A 651 -19.70 39.39 31.76
C ASP A 651 -20.16 40.75 31.20
N TYR A 652 -19.75 41.86 31.82
CA TYR A 652 -20.03 43.21 31.37
C TYR A 652 -21.53 43.49 31.16
N ASP A 653 -22.41 42.85 31.92
CA ASP A 653 -23.86 42.92 31.84
C ASP A 653 -24.45 42.68 30.46
N ARG A 654 -23.77 41.88 29.64
CA ARG A 654 -24.20 41.54 28.26
C ARG A 654 -25.45 40.66 28.25
N LEU A 655 -26.32 41.00 27.29
CA LEU A 655 -27.51 40.20 27.03
C LEU A 655 -27.26 39.15 25.94
N GLN A 656 -27.67 37.91 26.21
CA GLN A 656 -27.77 36.84 25.23
C GLN A 656 -29.25 36.44 25.14
N ASN A 657 -29.82 36.56 23.93
CA ASN A 657 -31.26 36.31 23.71
C ASN A 657 -32.17 37.13 24.64
N GLY A 658 -31.79 38.39 24.94
CA GLY A 658 -32.56 39.31 25.76
C GLY A 658 -32.48 39.07 27.27
N LYS A 659 -31.58 38.15 27.71
CA LYS A 659 -31.33 37.85 29.14
C LYS A 659 -29.85 37.99 29.47
N LEU A 660 -29.55 38.41 30.70
CA LEU A 660 -28.18 38.36 31.21
C LEU A 660 -27.66 36.94 31.20
N ARG A 661 -26.38 36.78 30.86
CA ARG A 661 -25.71 35.45 30.94
C ARG A 661 -25.50 35.10 32.42
N GLU A 662 -25.64 33.82 32.72
CA GLU A 662 -25.46 33.29 34.05
C GLU A 662 -24.03 33.50 34.56
N LEU A 663 -23.90 34.00 35.78
CA LEU A 663 -22.65 34.12 36.52
C LEU A 663 -22.54 32.96 37.54
N HIS A 664 -21.33 32.46 37.75
CA HIS A 664 -21.05 31.30 38.61
C HIS A 664 -20.19 31.71 39.80
N ILE A 665 -20.59 32.77 40.51
CA ILE A 665 -19.77 33.47 41.52
C ILE A 665 -19.26 32.50 42.61
N ASP A 666 -20.16 31.70 43.23
CA ASP A 666 -19.77 30.80 44.31
C ASP A 666 -18.76 29.74 43.85
N LYS A 667 -19.03 29.08 42.72
CA LYS A 667 -18.11 28.10 42.11
C LYS A 667 -16.78 28.76 41.68
N SER A 668 -16.82 29.99 41.16
CA SER A 668 -15.63 30.73 40.84
C SER A 668 -14.75 30.99 42.04
N ILE A 669 -15.35 31.47 43.15
CA ILE A 669 -14.64 31.75 44.38
C ILE A 669 -14.02 30.49 44.99
N ASP A 670 -14.69 29.34 44.83
CA ASP A 670 -14.20 28.07 45.36
C ASP A 670 -12.91 27.60 44.65
N VAL A 671 -12.76 27.96 43.35
CA VAL A 671 -11.65 27.47 42.52
C VAL A 671 -10.55 28.49 42.27
N ILE A 672 -10.82 29.81 42.45
CA ILE A 672 -9.80 30.87 42.22
C ILE A 672 -8.62 30.70 43.18
N THR A 673 -7.42 30.66 42.62
CA THR A 673 -6.17 30.62 43.37
C THR A 673 -5.84 31.99 43.93
N VAL A 674 -5.72 32.11 45.27
CA VAL A 674 -5.41 33.37 45.97
C VAL A 674 -4.18 33.18 46.88
N PRO A 675 -3.17 34.06 46.79
CA PRO A 675 -3.00 35.12 45.78
C PRO A 675 -2.73 34.56 44.38
N ALA A 676 -3.03 35.33 43.36
CA ALA A 676 -2.72 34.93 41.97
C ALA A 676 -1.21 34.80 41.75
N LYS A 677 -0.81 33.84 40.90
CA LYS A 677 0.59 33.68 40.48
C LYS A 677 1.09 34.92 39.74
N ASP A 678 2.39 35.10 39.66
CA ASP A 678 2.97 36.16 38.81
C ASP A 678 2.63 35.93 37.35
N ALA A 679 2.24 36.96 36.63
CA ALA A 679 1.87 36.84 35.22
C ALA A 679 3.08 36.59 34.33
N SER A 680 4.29 37.02 34.75
CA SER A 680 5.53 36.76 34.02
C SER A 680 5.87 35.27 33.93
N ASP A 681 5.40 34.45 34.86
CA ASP A 681 5.58 33.01 34.87
C ASP A 681 4.68 32.28 33.85
N CYS A 682 3.66 32.96 33.35
CA CYS A 682 2.65 32.41 32.46
C CYS A 682 2.91 32.76 30.98
N ILE A 683 3.69 33.80 30.69
CA ILE A 683 3.87 34.38 29.35
C ILE A 683 5.28 34.10 28.82
N LYS A 684 5.35 33.63 27.56
CA LYS A 684 6.61 33.39 26.85
C LYS A 684 6.58 34.05 25.50
N ASP A 685 7.54 34.94 25.20
CA ASP A 685 7.77 35.47 23.84
C ASP A 685 8.36 34.35 22.97
N THR A 686 7.69 34.03 21.87
CA THR A 686 8.16 33.01 20.92
C THR A 686 8.71 33.59 19.62
N ASN A 687 8.77 34.93 19.52
CA ASN A 687 9.40 35.61 18.40
C ASN A 687 10.91 35.38 18.43
N GLY A 688 11.49 35.09 17.28
CA GLY A 688 12.93 34.77 17.17
C GLY A 688 13.35 33.35 17.52
N LEU A 689 12.39 32.44 17.82
CA LEU A 689 12.70 31.01 17.88
C LEU A 689 13.17 30.51 16.50
N PRO A 690 14.11 29.55 16.45
CA PRO A 690 14.71 29.08 15.20
C PRO A 690 13.68 28.45 14.27
N ASP A 691 13.78 28.84 12.97
CA ASP A 691 13.01 28.18 11.90
C ASP A 691 13.47 26.74 11.68
N ASN A 692 12.61 25.93 11.07
CA ASN A 692 12.88 24.53 10.74
C ASN A 692 13.37 23.71 11.95
N SER A 693 12.71 23.94 13.08
CA SER A 693 12.98 23.27 14.36
C SER A 693 11.67 23.18 15.16
N MET A 694 11.44 22.02 15.79
CA MET A 694 10.34 21.85 16.74
C MET A 694 10.67 22.59 18.06
N ASN A 695 10.19 23.81 18.20
CA ASN A 695 10.43 24.62 19.37
C ASN A 695 9.37 24.34 20.43
N LYS A 696 9.75 23.63 21.50
CA LYS A 696 8.83 23.33 22.61
C LYS A 696 8.45 24.62 23.36
N LEU A 697 7.16 24.91 23.38
CA LEU A 697 6.56 26.05 24.10
C LEU A 697 6.26 25.70 25.55
N ILE A 698 5.64 24.54 25.78
CA ILE A 698 5.30 24.01 27.09
C ILE A 698 5.31 22.50 27.13
N SER A 699 5.51 21.95 28.32
CA SER A 699 5.17 20.58 28.71
C SER A 699 4.53 20.64 30.09
N CYS A 700 3.26 20.26 30.21
CA CYS A 700 2.52 20.23 31.46
C CYS A 700 1.96 18.81 31.69
N HIS A 701 1.17 18.64 32.74
CA HIS A 701 0.57 17.35 33.13
C HIS A 701 -0.38 16.77 32.06
N TYR A 702 -0.97 17.62 31.24
CA TYR A 702 -2.04 17.22 30.29
C TYR A 702 -1.57 17.19 28.83
N TYR A 703 -0.64 18.08 28.45
CA TYR A 703 -0.19 18.22 27.06
C TYR A 703 1.21 18.79 26.94
N GLN A 704 1.74 18.65 25.74
CA GLN A 704 2.91 19.34 25.24
C GLN A 704 2.51 20.17 24.01
N VAL A 705 3.13 21.34 23.83
CA VAL A 705 2.89 22.22 22.68
C VAL A 705 4.22 22.68 22.08
N TRP A 706 4.29 22.69 20.76
CA TRP A 706 5.45 23.17 19.99
C TRP A 706 5.02 24.18 18.94
N LYS A 707 5.96 25.06 18.59
CA LYS A 707 5.91 25.90 17.41
C LYS A 707 6.89 25.37 16.37
N LEU A 708 6.47 25.25 15.14
CA LEU A 708 7.30 24.89 13.98
C LEU A 708 7.06 25.89 12.85
N ASN A 709 8.09 26.65 12.50
CA ASN A 709 8.10 27.50 11.32
C ASN A 709 8.91 26.81 10.22
N VAL A 710 8.26 26.48 9.10
CA VAL A 710 8.86 25.81 7.94
C VAL A 710 9.17 26.86 6.89
N THR A 711 10.46 26.99 6.52
CA THR A 711 10.95 27.93 5.50
C THR A 711 11.82 27.22 4.45
N LYS A 712 12.11 25.94 4.65
CA LYS A 712 12.82 25.03 3.74
C LYS A 712 12.35 23.59 4.01
N PRO A 713 12.62 22.63 3.13
CA PRO A 713 12.24 21.25 3.35
C PRO A 713 12.66 20.76 4.74
N TYR A 714 11.72 20.21 5.48
CA TYR A 714 11.87 19.76 6.86
C TYR A 714 11.25 18.37 7.03
N VAL A 715 11.92 17.49 7.78
CA VAL A 715 11.38 16.18 8.15
C VAL A 715 10.90 16.26 9.59
N LEU A 716 9.59 16.17 9.77
CA LEU A 716 8.97 16.04 11.07
C LEU A 716 9.00 14.57 11.49
N GLU A 717 9.73 14.27 12.56
CA GLU A 717 9.72 12.94 13.15
C GLU A 717 8.51 12.81 14.08
N ALA A 718 7.58 11.95 13.71
CA ALA A 718 6.42 11.65 14.53
C ALA A 718 6.87 10.90 15.77
N GLN A 719 6.33 11.30 16.90
CA GLN A 719 6.61 10.71 18.22
C GLN A 719 5.82 9.40 18.39
N ASP A 720 6.10 8.64 19.43
CA ASP A 720 5.35 7.42 19.78
C ASP A 720 3.86 7.71 20.02
N SER A 721 3.54 8.93 20.45
CA SER A 721 2.17 9.44 20.58
C SER A 721 1.67 10.11 19.30
N TYR A 722 0.35 10.26 19.16
CA TYR A 722 -0.23 11.03 18.09
C TYR A 722 0.03 12.54 18.27
N LEU A 723 0.08 13.27 17.15
CA LEU A 723 0.41 14.69 17.12
C LEU A 723 -0.72 15.47 16.43
N LEU A 724 -1.33 16.41 17.17
CA LEU A 724 -2.28 17.37 16.63
C LEU A 724 -1.51 18.49 15.94
N ALA A 725 -1.97 18.94 14.78
CA ALA A 725 -1.37 20.02 14.02
C ALA A 725 -2.41 21.00 13.53
N SER A 726 -2.09 22.29 13.65
CA SER A 726 -2.87 23.40 13.09
C SER A 726 -1.95 24.29 12.27
N VAL A 727 -2.24 24.47 10.99
CA VAL A 727 -1.53 25.44 10.14
C VAL A 727 -2.09 26.83 10.43
N VAL A 728 -1.29 27.67 11.08
CA VAL A 728 -1.73 28.99 11.54
C VAL A 728 -1.34 30.11 10.59
N SER A 729 -0.40 29.87 9.70
CA SER A 729 0.04 30.85 8.67
C SER A 729 0.68 30.12 7.49
N GLY A 730 0.52 30.68 6.28
CA GLY A 730 1.16 30.19 5.06
C GLY A 730 0.53 28.94 4.46
N GLU A 731 1.28 28.29 3.57
CA GLU A 731 0.87 27.08 2.85
C GLU A 731 2.08 26.22 2.48
N GLY A 732 1.84 24.96 2.19
CA GLY A 732 2.89 24.03 1.82
C GLY A 732 2.40 22.62 1.53
N LEU A 733 3.30 21.66 1.62
CA LEU A 733 3.02 20.24 1.41
C LEU A 733 3.40 19.43 2.64
N ILE A 734 2.56 18.46 2.99
CA ILE A 734 2.90 17.36 3.89
C ILE A 734 2.86 16.04 3.11
N ASN A 735 3.99 15.38 2.95
CA ASN A 735 4.12 14.17 2.11
C ASN A 735 3.52 14.33 0.70
N GLY A 736 3.66 15.51 0.10
CA GLY A 736 3.11 15.82 -1.22
C GLY A 736 1.64 16.27 -1.24
N GLN A 737 0.93 16.24 -0.13
CA GLN A 737 -0.44 16.72 0.01
C GLN A 737 -0.43 18.19 0.43
N MET A 738 -1.21 19.03 -0.27
CA MET A 738 -1.34 20.45 0.06
C MET A 738 -1.97 20.66 1.43
N ILE A 739 -1.36 21.56 2.21
CA ILE A 739 -1.88 22.09 3.47
C ILE A 739 -1.74 23.62 3.48
N GLN A 740 -2.69 24.28 4.11
CA GLN A 740 -2.73 25.74 4.15
C GLN A 740 -3.27 26.25 5.49
N LYS A 741 -3.13 27.55 5.72
CA LYS A 741 -3.72 28.22 6.87
C LYS A 741 -5.19 27.82 7.05
N GLY A 742 -5.52 27.33 8.24
CA GLY A 742 -6.87 26.83 8.56
C GLY A 742 -7.01 25.31 8.49
N ASP A 743 -6.02 24.60 7.99
CA ASP A 743 -6.03 23.13 8.06
C ASP A 743 -5.68 22.64 9.47
N HIS A 744 -6.49 21.70 9.94
CA HIS A 744 -6.31 20.99 11.21
C HIS A 744 -6.27 19.49 10.97
N PHE A 745 -5.25 18.82 11.49
CA PHE A 745 -5.07 17.39 11.27
C PHE A 745 -4.37 16.69 12.43
N ILE A 746 -4.47 15.36 12.46
CA ILE A 746 -3.72 14.51 13.38
C ILE A 746 -2.78 13.61 12.58
N LEU A 747 -1.49 13.62 12.96
CA LEU A 747 -0.55 12.55 12.64
C LEU A 747 -0.76 11.42 13.66
N PRO A 748 -1.18 10.23 13.25
CA PRO A 748 -1.41 9.12 14.18
C PRO A 748 -0.16 8.68 14.95
N ALA A 749 -0.36 8.02 16.07
CA ALA A 749 0.73 7.45 16.86
C ALA A 749 1.57 6.46 16.03
N GLY A 750 2.89 6.61 16.08
CA GLY A 750 3.81 5.79 15.31
C GLY A 750 3.79 6.07 13.80
N TYR A 751 3.38 7.27 13.37
CA TYR A 751 3.32 7.65 11.94
C TYR A 751 4.68 7.57 11.23
N GLY A 752 5.78 7.72 11.97
CA GLY A 752 7.13 7.79 11.43
C GLY A 752 7.48 9.20 10.94
N GLN A 753 8.09 9.32 9.78
CA GLN A 753 8.54 10.61 9.24
C GLN A 753 7.48 11.24 8.33
N ALA A 754 7.24 12.55 8.51
CA ALA A 754 6.43 13.38 7.62
C ALA A 754 7.31 14.46 6.99
N SER A 755 7.36 14.50 5.65
CA SER A 755 8.09 15.53 4.90
C SER A 755 7.23 16.79 4.75
N LEU A 756 7.75 17.91 5.20
CA LEU A 756 7.13 19.24 5.08
C LEU A 756 7.92 20.10 4.09
N GLN A 757 7.22 20.81 3.20
CA GLN A 757 7.81 21.74 2.22
C GLN A 757 6.88 22.94 2.06
N GLY A 758 7.44 24.14 1.90
CA GLY A 758 6.69 25.38 1.71
C GLY A 758 7.09 26.45 2.73
N GLU A 759 6.28 27.49 2.84
CA GLU A 759 6.44 28.56 3.83
C GLU A 759 5.20 28.60 4.72
N MET A 760 5.30 28.03 5.93
CA MET A 760 4.16 27.90 6.83
C MET A 760 4.58 27.85 8.29
N GLU A 761 3.67 28.27 9.16
CA GLU A 761 3.79 28.15 10.61
C GLU A 761 2.74 27.15 11.13
N LEU A 762 3.18 26.19 11.92
CA LEU A 762 2.33 25.21 12.57
C LEU A 762 2.46 25.31 14.09
N ILE A 763 1.32 25.18 14.76
CA ILE A 763 1.29 24.88 16.19
C ILE A 763 0.92 23.41 16.31
N LEU A 764 1.79 22.68 17.02
CA LEU A 764 1.68 21.26 17.23
C LEU A 764 1.38 20.98 18.71
N SER A 765 0.56 19.97 18.98
CA SER A 765 0.31 19.53 20.35
C SER A 765 0.16 18.01 20.45
N ALA A 766 0.49 17.47 21.61
CA ALA A 766 0.34 16.05 21.95
C ALA A 766 -0.10 15.90 23.39
N PRO A 767 -0.72 14.78 23.80
CA PRO A 767 -0.89 14.48 25.20
C PRO A 767 0.47 14.43 25.91
N ALA A 768 0.47 14.68 27.23
CA ALA A 768 1.69 14.58 28.04
C ALA A 768 2.29 13.17 27.96
N ASP A 769 3.60 13.09 28.04
CA ASP A 769 4.30 11.80 28.24
C ASP A 769 3.85 11.19 29.59
N LYS A 770 3.50 9.90 29.58
CA LYS A 770 3.08 9.16 30.78
C LYS A 770 4.25 8.80 31.67
#